data_a0a1cc7d3807d7e3f09fea84d10222ff
#
_entry.id   a0a1cc7d3807d7e3f09fea84d10222ff
#
_cell.length_a   1.000
_cell.length_b   1.000
_cell.length_c   1.000
_cell.angle_alpha   90.00
_cell.angle_beta   90.00
_cell.angle_gamma   90.00
#
_symmetry.space_group_name_H-M   'P 1'
#
loop_
_entity.id
_entity.type
_entity.pdbx_description
1 polymer ?
#
loop_
_entity_poly.entity_id
_entity_poly.type
_entity_poly.pdbx_seq_one_letter_code
_entity_poly.pdbx_strand_id
1 'polypeptide(L)'
;MTYMKRYKIFLIAAIFGNTVYTQNTFRAIIKDADTKTELIGASAVIKGTVNGSSADINGVVTIQNIPNGEQIIEFSYISYETKQQKFTFPLLNNDSIFVFLEYIASELGEVVISSTRSNRLIESIPTRIEFIGLEEIEENGNMNPGDIRMLLSESTGIQVQQTSPTSANATIRIQGLDGRYTQILKDGFPLYSGAANGLGLLQTPPLDLKQVEIVKGAASTLYGGDAIAGLINLISKTPTDQRELMFQLNGTTALGWDIIGFYSQKINKIGCTLFASHNNSAPYDPSDIGLSAVPKVERFNFNPRLFIYFNDKTKINFGVNTSVENRLGGDMLYLKGKGDNEHNFFERNKTKRVNTQFSIEHTFSNKSKINIRNSYNHFNRTITIPSYVFDGVQNSTFSEINYSYSGEDTEWISGINLWTDDFKNKQTSGSTKTLDYHQLTSGVFVQNLSKITDRFSVESGVRADYVVDYGFAFLPRISALFKINRKWTSRIGGGLGYKTPTPFTEESERIQYQNVLPVSGSMNKLERSYGMNADVNCRTAIADEISVSINQLFFYTRLNDPLMLIPLSNGTNQFLNINGYTDTKGTETNLKMKYEDFIFYLGYTYTDAIVHENGERYQNPLTPKHSLSAVIMYEEDDKWRIGTEAYYTDKQWLNDRMTGRSYWVFGAMAERMWERFSLYVNCENLTDTRQTRFGKIFTGTITNPVFKDIYAPLDGFVINAGVKIKF
;
A
#
# COMPACT_ATOMS: atom_id res chain seq x y z
N MET A 1 -22.95 68.48 71.65
CA MET A 1 -21.81 67.77 72.28
C MET A 1 -21.20 66.94 71.20
N THR A 2 -20.13 67.48 70.59
CA THR A 2 -18.74 67.07 70.69
C THR A 2 -18.47 65.73 70.02
N TYR A 3 -17.74 65.62 68.95
CA TYR A 3 -16.36 65.96 68.65
C TYR A 3 -16.07 65.79 67.14
N MET A 4 -15.45 66.76 66.51
CA MET A 4 -14.80 66.69 65.19
C MET A 4 -13.53 65.86 65.32
N LYS A 5 -13.29 64.91 64.40
CA LYS A 5 -11.97 64.44 64.06
C LYS A 5 -11.67 64.61 62.60
N ARG A 6 -10.66 65.42 62.28
CA ARG A 6 -10.06 65.71 61.02
C ARG A 6 -9.34 64.47 60.50
N TYR A 7 -9.64 64.03 59.29
CA TYR A 7 -8.77 63.16 58.54
C TYR A 7 -8.10 63.90 57.40
N LYS A 8 -6.79 63.92 57.40
CA LYS A 8 -5.91 64.42 56.33
C LYS A 8 -6.02 63.49 55.15
N ILE A 9 -6.42 63.95 54.00
CA ILE A 9 -6.40 63.23 52.72
C ILE A 9 -4.98 63.38 52.17
N PHE A 10 -4.24 62.27 52.11
CA PHE A 10 -3.00 62.15 51.36
C PHE A 10 -3.35 61.84 49.92
N LEU A 11 -3.09 62.76 49.02
CA LEU A 11 -3.23 62.60 47.56
C LEU A 11 -1.96 61.87 47.08
N ILE A 12 -2.05 60.56 46.83
CA ILE A 12 -1.02 59.81 46.13
C ILE A 12 -1.30 59.93 44.65
N ALA A 13 -0.51 60.76 43.99
CA ALA A 13 -0.48 60.83 42.51
C ALA A 13 0.21 59.54 42.02
N ALA A 14 -0.57 58.56 41.58
CA ALA A 14 -0.08 57.38 40.82
C ALA A 14 0.34 57.89 39.42
N ILE A 15 1.65 57.98 39.21
CA ILE A 15 2.22 58.14 37.85
C ILE A 15 2.02 56.81 37.13
N PHE A 16 0.98 56.72 36.33
CA PHE A 16 0.87 55.65 35.30
C PHE A 16 1.91 55.97 34.22
N GLY A 17 3.06 55.33 34.30
CA GLY A 17 3.98 55.27 33.19
C GLY A 17 3.31 54.48 32.04
N ASN A 18 2.79 55.22 31.06
CA ASN A 18 2.45 54.63 29.77
C ASN A 18 3.73 54.07 29.16
N THR A 19 4.00 52.78 29.29
CA THR A 19 4.94 52.07 28.44
C THR A 19 4.36 52.08 27.03
N VAL A 20 4.82 53.00 26.21
CA VAL A 20 4.57 53.00 24.76
C VAL A 20 5.30 51.74 24.25
N TYR A 21 4.58 50.66 24.05
CA TYR A 21 5.08 49.55 23.26
C TYR A 21 5.24 50.06 21.82
N THR A 22 6.48 50.29 21.41
CA THR A 22 6.78 50.51 20.01
C THR A 22 6.40 49.23 19.26
N GLN A 23 5.30 49.29 18.53
CA GLN A 23 4.82 48.18 17.71
C GLN A 23 5.68 48.13 16.44
N ASN A 24 6.52 47.10 16.33
CA ASN A 24 7.30 46.93 15.11
C ASN A 24 6.41 46.41 13.99
N THR A 25 6.71 46.85 12.77
CA THR A 25 6.07 46.39 11.54
C THR A 25 7.15 45.78 10.63
N PHE A 26 6.87 44.64 10.10
CA PHE A 26 7.69 43.97 9.11
C PHE A 26 7.01 44.05 7.75
N ARG A 27 7.78 44.41 6.71
CA ARG A 27 7.29 44.46 5.33
C ARG A 27 8.28 43.71 4.43
N ALA A 28 7.77 42.75 3.63
CA ALA A 28 8.57 42.01 2.67
C ALA A 28 7.79 41.84 1.36
N ILE A 29 8.52 41.64 0.27
CA ILE A 29 7.98 41.27 -1.04
C ILE A 29 8.40 39.85 -1.29
N ILE A 30 7.41 38.96 -1.42
CA ILE A 30 7.65 37.52 -1.66
C ILE A 30 7.59 37.28 -3.16
N LYS A 31 8.66 36.68 -3.69
CA LYS A 31 8.83 36.41 -5.13
C LYS A 31 9.27 34.97 -5.36
N ASP A 32 8.92 34.45 -6.52
CA ASP A 32 9.51 33.20 -7.03
C ASP A 32 11.04 33.34 -7.21
N ALA A 33 11.77 32.32 -6.80
CA ALA A 33 13.23 32.37 -6.82
C ALA A 33 13.82 32.30 -8.24
N ASP A 34 13.13 31.70 -9.21
CA ASP A 34 13.59 31.51 -10.58
C ASP A 34 13.01 32.59 -11.51
N THR A 35 11.71 32.77 -11.54
CA THR A 35 11.02 33.70 -12.46
C THR A 35 11.03 35.15 -11.97
N LYS A 36 11.31 35.39 -10.68
CA LYS A 36 11.27 36.71 -10.01
C LYS A 36 9.87 37.35 -9.98
N THR A 37 8.82 36.61 -10.33
CA THR A 37 7.44 37.09 -10.27
C THR A 37 6.94 37.16 -8.83
N GLU A 38 5.99 38.04 -8.56
CA GLU A 38 5.37 38.22 -7.26
C GLU A 38 4.45 37.02 -6.91
N LEU A 39 4.59 36.47 -5.69
CA LEU A 39 3.76 35.36 -5.20
C LEU A 39 2.55 35.90 -4.43
N ILE A 40 1.44 36.14 -5.15
CA ILE A 40 0.18 36.67 -4.62
C ILE A 40 -0.44 35.63 -3.67
N GLY A 41 -0.80 36.05 -2.44
CA GLY A 41 -1.38 35.14 -1.45
C GLY A 41 -0.35 34.31 -0.64
N ALA A 42 0.95 34.44 -0.91
CA ALA A 42 1.98 33.81 -0.08
C ALA A 42 1.87 34.28 1.38
N SER A 43 2.09 33.39 2.32
CA SER A 43 1.93 33.63 3.77
C SER A 43 3.26 33.95 4.43
N ALA A 44 3.24 34.91 5.37
CA ALA A 44 4.36 35.15 6.30
C ALA A 44 3.80 35.16 7.73
N VAL A 45 4.37 34.31 8.62
CA VAL A 45 3.90 34.14 10.00
C VAL A 45 5.09 34.14 10.97
N ILE A 46 4.95 34.77 12.13
CA ILE A 46 5.96 34.67 13.18
C ILE A 46 5.87 33.26 13.77
N LYS A 47 6.96 32.51 13.67
CA LYS A 47 7.02 31.10 14.10
C LYS A 47 6.55 30.90 15.55
N GLY A 48 5.62 29.94 15.73
CA GLY A 48 5.04 29.63 17.03
C GLY A 48 3.93 30.57 17.49
N THR A 49 3.45 31.47 16.62
CA THR A 49 2.32 32.38 16.87
C THR A 49 1.29 32.29 15.75
N VAL A 50 0.14 32.95 15.96
CA VAL A 50 -0.87 33.18 14.89
C VAL A 50 -0.73 34.55 14.24
N ASN A 51 0.32 35.33 14.58
CA ASN A 51 0.56 36.64 14.02
C ASN A 51 1.25 36.56 12.67
N GLY A 52 0.52 36.79 11.61
CA GLY A 52 0.98 36.71 10.22
C GLY A 52 0.08 37.50 9.25
N SER A 53 0.45 37.50 7.98
CA SER A 53 -0.27 38.15 6.91
C SER A 53 -0.04 37.44 5.59
N SER A 54 -0.99 37.54 4.66
CA SER A 54 -0.83 37.05 3.29
C SER A 54 -0.40 38.18 2.35
N ALA A 55 0.35 37.86 1.31
CA ALA A 55 0.85 38.76 0.30
C ALA A 55 -0.29 39.33 -0.56
N ASP A 56 -0.25 40.64 -0.81
CA ASP A 56 -1.18 41.33 -1.70
C ASP A 56 -0.88 41.07 -3.19
N ILE A 57 -1.61 41.73 -4.09
CA ILE A 57 -1.45 41.62 -5.54
C ILE A 57 -0.03 41.97 -6.06
N ASN A 58 0.77 42.68 -5.26
CA ASN A 58 2.16 43.02 -5.57
C ASN A 58 3.16 42.11 -4.82
N GLY A 59 2.68 41.01 -4.24
CA GLY A 59 3.51 40.10 -3.44
C GLY A 59 3.93 40.67 -2.08
N VAL A 60 3.34 41.75 -1.62
CA VAL A 60 3.74 42.46 -0.40
C VAL A 60 3.03 41.87 0.81
N VAL A 61 3.78 41.39 1.80
CA VAL A 61 3.28 41.02 3.12
C VAL A 61 3.60 42.11 4.15
N THR A 62 2.67 42.35 5.08
CA THR A 62 2.87 43.29 6.18
C THR A 62 2.40 42.68 7.47
N ILE A 63 3.34 42.41 8.40
CA ILE A 63 3.05 41.88 9.76
C ILE A 63 3.19 43.03 10.73
N GLN A 64 2.17 43.28 11.54
CA GLN A 64 2.17 44.31 12.59
C GLN A 64 2.32 43.69 13.97
N ASN A 65 2.59 44.52 14.98
CA ASN A 65 2.64 44.12 16.38
C ASN A 65 3.72 43.07 16.68
N ILE A 66 4.91 43.23 16.11
CA ILE A 66 6.02 42.31 16.31
C ILE A 66 6.77 42.65 17.59
N PRO A 67 7.02 41.70 18.51
CA PRO A 67 7.80 41.91 19.72
C PRO A 67 9.25 42.31 19.40
N ASN A 68 9.86 43.09 20.30
CA ASN A 68 11.29 43.41 20.22
C ASN A 68 12.13 42.14 20.41
N GLY A 69 13.32 42.14 19.85
CA GLY A 69 14.27 41.01 19.90
C GLY A 69 14.30 40.15 18.67
N GLU A 70 14.96 38.99 18.76
CA GLU A 70 15.06 38.04 17.63
C GLU A 70 13.72 37.33 17.42
N GLN A 71 13.22 37.39 16.20
CA GLN A 71 12.00 36.69 15.75
C GLN A 71 12.32 35.87 14.49
N ILE A 72 11.73 34.71 14.37
CA ILE A 72 11.80 33.90 13.17
C ILE A 72 10.49 34.09 12.39
N ILE A 73 10.58 34.55 11.16
CA ILE A 73 9.44 34.63 10.26
C ILE A 73 9.50 33.49 9.28
N GLU A 74 8.41 32.76 9.17
CA GLU A 74 8.21 31.64 8.26
C GLU A 74 7.39 32.11 7.06
N PHE A 75 7.95 31.93 5.87
CA PHE A 75 7.33 32.28 4.59
C PHE A 75 6.92 31.02 3.87
N SER A 76 5.66 30.91 3.46
CA SER A 76 5.13 29.74 2.78
C SER A 76 4.19 30.13 1.64
N TYR A 77 4.15 29.31 0.60
CA TYR A 77 3.22 29.40 -0.50
C TYR A 77 2.93 28.00 -1.06
N ILE A 78 1.75 27.79 -1.65
CA ILE A 78 1.39 26.49 -2.21
C ILE A 78 2.42 26.11 -3.29
N SER A 79 2.93 24.90 -3.24
CA SER A 79 3.97 24.38 -4.14
C SER A 79 5.34 25.06 -4.03
N TYR A 80 5.62 25.77 -2.93
CA TYR A 80 6.93 26.38 -2.67
C TYR A 80 7.54 25.88 -1.36
N GLU A 81 8.88 25.83 -1.31
CA GLU A 81 9.60 25.48 -0.09
C GLU A 81 9.38 26.52 1.00
N THR A 82 8.94 26.09 2.17
CA THR A 82 8.78 26.98 3.32
C THR A 82 10.14 27.49 3.78
N LYS A 83 10.29 28.81 3.80
CA LYS A 83 11.56 29.47 4.16
C LYS A 83 11.45 30.14 5.51
N GLN A 84 12.40 29.86 6.40
CA GLN A 84 12.50 30.53 7.70
C GLN A 84 13.66 31.52 7.68
N GLN A 85 13.42 32.77 8.13
CA GLN A 85 14.45 33.77 8.27
C GLN A 85 14.37 34.45 9.64
N LYS A 86 15.54 34.74 10.23
CA LYS A 86 15.65 35.44 11.50
C LYS A 86 15.78 36.94 11.29
N PHE A 87 15.01 37.69 12.06
CA PHE A 87 15.02 39.16 12.06
C PHE A 87 15.09 39.65 13.51
N THR A 88 15.91 40.71 13.77
CA THR A 88 15.98 41.35 15.09
C THR A 88 15.21 42.66 15.04
N PHE A 89 14.22 42.80 15.86
CA PHE A 89 13.36 43.99 15.94
C PHE A 89 13.73 44.89 17.13
N PRO A 90 13.70 46.28 16.93
CA PRO A 90 13.30 47.00 15.74
C PRO A 90 14.32 46.83 14.60
N LEU A 91 13.81 46.72 13.36
CA LEU A 91 14.64 46.71 12.15
C LEU A 91 15.38 48.03 11.99
N LEU A 92 16.68 47.96 11.65
CA LEU A 92 17.53 49.15 11.45
C LEU A 92 17.22 49.87 10.15
N ASN A 93 16.67 49.18 9.14
CA ASN A 93 16.21 49.74 7.86
C ASN A 93 14.77 49.33 7.61
N ASN A 94 13.97 50.31 7.12
CA ASN A 94 12.55 50.12 6.74
C ASN A 94 12.40 49.78 5.24
N ASP A 95 13.46 49.45 4.52
CA ASP A 95 13.38 49.08 3.11
C ASP A 95 12.66 47.72 2.95
N SER A 96 11.90 47.60 1.86
CA SER A 96 11.23 46.34 1.54
C SER A 96 12.23 45.18 1.37
N ILE A 97 12.09 44.16 2.20
CA ILE A 97 12.92 42.96 2.16
C ILE A 97 12.39 42.08 1.05
N PHE A 98 13.25 41.58 0.17
CA PHE A 98 12.86 40.61 -0.83
C PHE A 98 13.10 39.19 -0.27
N VAL A 99 12.03 38.38 -0.29
CA VAL A 99 12.07 36.96 0.08
C VAL A 99 11.80 36.14 -1.17
N PHE A 100 12.76 35.33 -1.55
CA PHE A 100 12.62 34.43 -2.67
C PHE A 100 12.27 33.06 -2.17
N LEU A 101 11.09 32.54 -2.56
CA LEU A 101 10.69 31.17 -2.34
C LEU A 101 11.03 30.32 -3.58
N GLU A 102 11.43 29.12 -3.35
CA GLU A 102 11.78 28.18 -4.41
C GLU A 102 10.59 27.29 -4.72
N TYR A 103 10.24 27.26 -6.00
CA TYR A 103 9.17 26.38 -6.47
C TYR A 103 9.59 24.92 -6.27
N ILE A 104 8.78 24.18 -5.53
CA ILE A 104 8.93 22.73 -5.42
C ILE A 104 8.03 22.15 -6.51
N ALA A 105 8.60 21.59 -7.57
CA ALA A 105 7.89 20.78 -8.55
C ALA A 105 7.43 19.45 -7.90
N SER A 106 6.63 19.52 -6.84
CA SER A 106 6.15 18.39 -6.06
C SER A 106 4.65 18.53 -5.89
N GLU A 107 3.91 17.83 -6.71
CA GLU A 107 2.49 17.56 -6.52
C GLU A 107 2.21 16.59 -5.36
N LEU A 108 3.23 16.00 -4.80
CA LEU A 108 3.13 15.20 -3.59
C LEU A 108 3.18 16.19 -2.42
N GLY A 109 2.03 16.54 -1.88
CA GLY A 109 1.95 17.09 -0.53
C GLY A 109 2.86 16.29 0.41
N GLU A 110 3.27 16.84 1.53
CA GLU A 110 4.15 16.17 2.50
C GLU A 110 3.66 14.76 2.81
N VAL A 111 4.18 13.75 2.07
CA VAL A 111 3.77 12.35 2.23
C VAL A 111 4.49 11.78 3.44
N VAL A 112 3.75 11.60 4.51
CA VAL A 112 4.22 10.95 5.73
C VAL A 112 4.08 9.44 5.60
N ILE A 113 5.19 8.74 5.76
CA ILE A 113 5.27 7.29 5.67
C ILE A 113 5.15 6.64 7.05
N SER A 114 4.31 5.63 7.15
CA SER A 114 4.07 4.84 8.37
C SER A 114 4.76 3.48 8.37
N SER A 115 5.11 2.93 7.21
CA SER A 115 5.79 1.63 7.08
C SER A 115 7.19 1.61 7.68
N THR A 116 7.84 2.75 7.91
CA THR A 116 9.11 2.83 8.65
C THR A 116 8.92 2.96 10.16
N ARG A 117 7.67 2.99 10.65
CA ARG A 117 7.30 3.27 12.06
C ARG A 117 7.77 4.62 12.58
N SER A 118 8.24 5.46 11.68
CA SER A 118 8.54 6.87 11.88
C SER A 118 7.49 7.71 11.17
N ASN A 119 7.25 8.93 11.63
CA ASN A 119 6.39 9.89 10.93
C ASN A 119 7.27 10.84 10.10
N ARG A 120 8.07 10.29 9.18
CA ARG A 120 8.97 11.07 8.33
C ARG A 120 8.42 11.21 6.92
N LEU A 121 8.82 12.29 6.28
CA LEU A 121 8.54 12.53 4.88
C LEU A 121 9.31 11.52 4.02
N ILE A 122 8.68 11.02 2.98
CA ILE A 122 9.24 10.03 2.04
C ILE A 122 10.62 10.45 1.49
N GLU A 123 10.85 11.76 1.34
CA GLU A 123 12.10 12.32 0.81
C GLU A 123 13.29 12.24 1.78
N SER A 124 13.02 12.03 3.07
CA SER A 124 14.05 11.94 4.10
C SER A 124 14.39 10.51 4.50
N ILE A 125 13.74 9.50 3.90
CA ILE A 125 13.87 8.09 4.26
C ILE A 125 14.87 7.41 3.31
N PRO A 126 15.94 6.76 3.83
CA PRO A 126 16.89 5.98 3.03
C PRO A 126 16.28 4.74 2.38
N THR A 127 15.28 4.12 3.03
CA THR A 127 14.52 3.03 2.43
C THR A 127 13.69 3.55 1.25
N ARG A 128 13.79 2.89 0.09
CA ARG A 128 12.94 3.21 -1.04
C ARG A 128 11.51 2.73 -0.77
N ILE A 129 10.57 3.67 -0.82
CA ILE A 129 9.15 3.42 -0.65
C ILE A 129 8.43 4.01 -1.85
N GLU A 130 7.56 3.24 -2.47
CA GLU A 130 6.61 3.68 -3.47
C GLU A 130 5.29 3.98 -2.77
N PHE A 131 4.60 4.99 -3.22
CA PHE A 131 3.42 5.52 -2.57
C PHE A 131 2.31 5.68 -3.62
N ILE A 132 1.12 5.18 -3.27
CA ILE A 132 -0.11 5.41 -4.02
C ILE A 132 -1.00 6.30 -3.17
N GLY A 133 -1.37 7.47 -3.68
CA GLY A 133 -2.13 8.49 -2.98
C GLY A 133 -3.63 8.27 -2.98
N LEU A 134 -4.35 9.16 -2.29
CA LEU A 134 -5.81 9.10 -2.19
C LEU A 134 -6.48 9.28 -3.57
N GLU A 135 -5.96 10.17 -4.42
CA GLU A 135 -6.50 10.42 -5.77
C GLU A 135 -6.45 9.17 -6.64
N GLU A 136 -5.29 8.51 -6.70
CA GLU A 136 -5.11 7.25 -7.42
C GLU A 136 -5.99 6.12 -6.85
N ILE A 137 -6.18 6.09 -5.52
CA ILE A 137 -7.08 5.12 -4.86
C ILE A 137 -8.54 5.39 -5.23
N GLU A 138 -8.98 6.64 -5.25
CA GLU A 138 -10.35 7.01 -5.62
C GLU A 138 -10.65 6.74 -7.10
N GLU A 139 -9.66 6.94 -7.97
CA GLU A 139 -9.72 6.63 -9.39
C GLU A 139 -9.85 5.12 -9.65
N ASN A 140 -8.92 4.35 -9.12
CA ASN A 140 -8.94 2.89 -9.21
C ASN A 140 -10.17 2.27 -8.53
N GLY A 141 -10.67 2.92 -7.47
CA GLY A 141 -11.94 2.58 -6.83
C GLY A 141 -13.15 2.78 -7.72
N ASN A 142 -13.05 3.54 -8.83
CA ASN A 142 -14.08 3.61 -9.86
C ASN A 142 -13.99 2.44 -10.83
N MET A 143 -12.77 1.98 -11.14
CA MET A 143 -12.54 0.86 -12.07
C MET A 143 -12.92 -0.46 -11.41
N ASN A 144 -12.43 -0.73 -10.22
CA ASN A 144 -12.78 -1.94 -9.45
C ASN A 144 -13.06 -1.62 -7.98
N PRO A 145 -14.29 -1.22 -7.62
CA PRO A 145 -14.62 -0.86 -6.24
C PRO A 145 -14.63 -2.05 -5.28
N GLY A 146 -14.63 -3.27 -5.79
CA GLY A 146 -14.71 -4.49 -5.01
C GLY A 146 -13.39 -4.92 -4.39
N ASP A 147 -12.24 -4.64 -5.01
CA ASP A 147 -10.94 -5.14 -4.57
C ASP A 147 -9.75 -4.29 -5.07
N ILE A 148 -8.57 -4.51 -4.46
CA ILE A 148 -7.35 -3.72 -4.73
C ILE A 148 -6.46 -4.26 -5.85
N ARG A 149 -6.87 -5.28 -6.61
CA ARG A 149 -6.01 -5.88 -7.64
C ARG A 149 -5.59 -4.88 -8.69
N MET A 150 -6.54 -4.10 -9.20
CA MET A 150 -6.30 -3.08 -10.22
C MET A 150 -5.31 -2.03 -9.71
N LEU A 151 -5.58 -1.45 -8.55
CA LEU A 151 -4.72 -0.48 -7.88
C LEU A 151 -3.25 -0.94 -7.76
N LEU A 152 -3.03 -2.21 -7.47
CA LEU A 152 -1.68 -2.75 -7.32
C LEU A 152 -1.04 -3.14 -8.65
N SER A 153 -1.84 -3.53 -9.66
CA SER A 153 -1.33 -3.91 -10.98
C SER A 153 -0.77 -2.72 -11.78
N GLU A 154 -1.16 -1.50 -11.44
CA GLU A 154 -0.64 -0.28 -12.06
C GLU A 154 0.75 0.10 -11.55
N SER A 155 1.13 -0.36 -10.34
CA SER A 155 2.47 -0.13 -9.81
C SER A 155 3.53 -0.89 -10.61
N THR A 156 4.51 -0.18 -11.12
CA THR A 156 5.63 -0.74 -11.91
C THR A 156 6.33 -1.86 -11.14
N GLY A 157 6.60 -3.01 -11.79
CA GLY A 157 7.28 -4.16 -11.15
C GLY A 157 6.40 -5.00 -10.24
N ILE A 158 5.09 -4.73 -10.19
CA ILE A 158 4.08 -5.56 -9.53
C ILE A 158 3.25 -6.27 -10.58
N GLN A 159 3.03 -7.56 -10.40
CA GLN A 159 2.18 -8.39 -11.23
C GLN A 159 1.10 -9.05 -10.38
N VAL A 160 -0.15 -8.89 -10.77
CA VAL A 160 -1.27 -9.67 -10.22
C VAL A 160 -1.35 -10.98 -11.00
N GLN A 161 -1.12 -12.10 -10.32
CA GLN A 161 -1.13 -13.44 -10.88
C GLN A 161 -2.41 -14.18 -10.49
N GLN A 162 -3.26 -14.48 -11.45
CA GLN A 162 -4.43 -15.33 -11.21
C GLN A 162 -3.98 -16.79 -11.02
N THR A 163 -4.46 -17.43 -9.95
CA THR A 163 -4.08 -18.80 -9.57
C THR A 163 -5.14 -19.86 -9.87
N SER A 164 -6.41 -19.44 -9.98
CA SER A 164 -7.53 -20.32 -10.35
C SER A 164 -8.35 -19.72 -11.49
N PRO A 165 -8.59 -20.46 -12.57
CA PRO A 165 -9.42 -19.99 -13.68
C PRO A 165 -10.91 -19.92 -13.32
N THR A 166 -11.38 -20.71 -12.37
CA THR A 166 -12.82 -20.81 -12.02
C THR A 166 -13.22 -20.02 -10.79
N SER A 167 -12.34 -19.84 -9.80
CA SER A 167 -12.62 -19.01 -8.63
C SER A 167 -11.96 -17.62 -8.71
N ALA A 168 -11.16 -17.35 -9.75
CA ALA A 168 -10.45 -16.09 -9.97
C ALA A 168 -9.56 -15.65 -8.79
N ASN A 169 -9.06 -16.61 -7.99
CA ASN A 169 -8.07 -16.33 -6.95
C ASN A 169 -6.82 -15.71 -7.55
N ALA A 170 -6.19 -14.79 -6.82
CA ALA A 170 -5.01 -14.09 -7.31
C ALA A 170 -4.02 -13.77 -6.19
N THR A 171 -2.74 -13.72 -6.54
CA THR A 171 -1.64 -13.30 -5.68
C THR A 171 -0.88 -12.14 -6.31
N ILE A 172 0.00 -11.50 -5.53
CA ILE A 172 0.87 -10.43 -6.02
C ILE A 172 2.29 -10.97 -6.14
N ARG A 173 2.89 -10.80 -7.30
CA ARG A 173 4.31 -11.03 -7.53
C ARG A 173 5.05 -9.70 -7.60
N ILE A 174 6.13 -9.55 -6.84
CA ILE A 174 7.02 -8.39 -6.88
C ILE A 174 8.37 -8.86 -7.42
N GLN A 175 8.86 -8.17 -8.45
CA GLN A 175 10.17 -8.44 -9.05
C GLN A 175 10.37 -9.91 -9.47
N GLY A 176 9.29 -10.57 -9.92
CA GLY A 176 9.30 -11.95 -10.41
C GLY A 176 9.32 -13.03 -9.32
N LEU A 177 9.20 -12.68 -8.04
CA LEU A 177 9.05 -13.64 -6.95
C LEU A 177 7.57 -13.90 -6.63
N ASP A 178 7.27 -15.14 -6.24
CA ASP A 178 5.90 -15.58 -5.94
C ASP A 178 5.27 -14.78 -4.82
N GLY A 179 3.94 -14.69 -4.83
CA GLY A 179 3.17 -13.89 -3.89
C GLY A 179 3.38 -14.25 -2.42
N ARG A 180 3.76 -15.48 -2.11
CA ARG A 180 4.10 -15.92 -0.75
C ARG A 180 5.31 -15.21 -0.13
N TYR A 181 6.14 -14.56 -0.94
CA TYR A 181 7.31 -13.78 -0.50
C TYR A 181 7.02 -12.29 -0.30
N THR A 182 5.77 -11.88 -0.50
CA THR A 182 5.29 -10.52 -0.28
C THR A 182 4.40 -10.47 0.96
N GLN A 183 4.75 -9.60 1.91
CA GLN A 183 3.93 -9.41 3.10
C GLN A 183 2.90 -8.30 2.86
N ILE A 184 1.63 -8.59 3.15
CA ILE A 184 0.54 -7.60 3.06
C ILE A 184 0.09 -7.24 4.46
N LEU A 185 0.08 -5.93 4.74
CA LEU A 185 -0.35 -5.35 6.01
C LEU A 185 -1.54 -4.41 5.80
N LYS A 186 -2.35 -4.25 6.83
CA LYS A 186 -3.31 -3.14 6.95
C LYS A 186 -3.03 -2.40 8.24
N ASP A 187 -2.72 -1.10 8.13
CA ASP A 187 -2.32 -0.24 9.26
C ASP A 187 -1.10 -0.79 10.05
N GLY A 188 -0.21 -1.48 9.34
CA GLY A 188 0.97 -2.13 9.93
C GLY A 188 0.70 -3.44 10.67
N PHE A 189 -0.53 -4.00 10.59
CA PHE A 189 -0.87 -5.32 11.10
C PHE A 189 -0.85 -6.35 9.97
N PRO A 190 -0.27 -7.55 10.18
CA PRO A 190 -0.34 -8.64 9.21
C PRO A 190 -1.80 -9.00 8.91
N LEU A 191 -2.14 -9.10 7.63
CA LEU A 191 -3.53 -9.31 7.25
C LEU A 191 -3.75 -10.65 6.55
N TYR A 192 -2.82 -11.06 5.70
CA TYR A 192 -2.98 -12.25 4.86
C TYR A 192 -1.72 -13.10 4.89
N SER A 193 -1.79 -14.27 5.49
CA SER A 193 -0.73 -15.27 5.49
C SER A 193 -1.35 -16.68 5.42
N GLY A 194 -0.55 -17.69 5.10
CA GLY A 194 -0.99 -19.07 5.09
C GLY A 194 -2.19 -19.33 4.16
N ALA A 195 -3.22 -19.99 4.65
CA ALA A 195 -4.43 -20.36 3.90
C ALA A 195 -5.23 -19.16 3.36
N ALA A 196 -5.00 -17.98 3.91
CA ALA A 196 -5.68 -16.74 3.53
C ALA A 196 -5.03 -16.03 2.33
N ASN A 197 -3.82 -16.40 1.91
CA ASN A 197 -2.99 -15.64 0.96
C ASN A 197 -3.66 -15.44 -0.40
N GLY A 198 -4.13 -16.48 -1.07
CA GLY A 198 -4.68 -16.41 -2.43
C GLY A 198 -6.01 -15.62 -2.59
N LEU A 199 -6.66 -15.24 -1.49
CA LEU A 199 -7.93 -14.50 -1.50
C LEU A 199 -7.82 -13.10 -0.91
N GLY A 200 -6.70 -12.77 -0.29
CA GLY A 200 -6.54 -11.53 0.47
C GLY A 200 -6.81 -10.28 -0.35
N LEU A 201 -6.24 -10.21 -1.54
CA LEU A 201 -6.40 -9.08 -2.45
C LEU A 201 -7.84 -8.86 -2.87
N LEU A 202 -8.51 -9.95 -3.21
CA LEU A 202 -9.88 -9.95 -3.70
C LEU A 202 -10.89 -9.53 -2.62
N GLN A 203 -10.52 -9.62 -1.34
CA GLN A 203 -11.39 -9.33 -0.20
C GLN A 203 -11.11 -7.97 0.44
N THR A 204 -10.24 -7.17 -0.17
CA THR A 204 -9.85 -5.85 0.33
C THR A 204 -10.35 -4.78 -0.61
N PRO A 205 -11.42 -4.05 -0.27
CA PRO A 205 -11.88 -2.91 -1.05
C PRO A 205 -10.95 -1.69 -0.86
N PRO A 206 -10.77 -0.82 -1.88
CA PRO A 206 -9.86 0.32 -1.81
C PRO A 206 -10.41 1.52 -1.04
N LEU A 207 -11.72 1.71 -0.96
CA LEU A 207 -12.35 2.98 -0.60
C LEU A 207 -12.28 3.36 0.90
N ASP A 208 -11.89 2.45 1.77
CA ASP A 208 -11.55 2.76 3.17
C ASP A 208 -10.07 3.12 3.36
N LEU A 209 -9.27 3.13 2.28
CA LEU A 209 -7.85 3.45 2.31
C LEU A 209 -7.60 4.94 2.08
N LYS A 210 -6.55 5.45 2.74
CA LYS A 210 -5.98 6.77 2.54
C LYS A 210 -4.77 6.74 1.61
N GLN A 211 -3.94 5.70 1.75
CA GLN A 211 -2.71 5.52 0.98
C GLN A 211 -2.28 4.06 0.98
N VAL A 212 -1.48 3.68 0.00
CA VAL A 212 -0.78 2.40 -0.05
C VAL A 212 0.72 2.65 -0.11
N GLU A 213 1.46 2.01 0.78
CA GLU A 213 2.92 2.11 0.85
C GLU A 213 3.53 0.78 0.42
N ILE A 214 4.44 0.81 -0.55
CA ILE A 214 5.06 -0.38 -1.13
C ILE A 214 6.57 -0.29 -0.94
N VAL A 215 7.13 -1.23 -0.20
CA VAL A 215 8.58 -1.40 -0.04
C VAL A 215 9.00 -2.61 -0.85
N LYS A 216 9.82 -2.42 -1.88
CA LYS A 216 10.32 -3.51 -2.73
C LYS A 216 11.70 -3.98 -2.27
N GLY A 217 11.92 -5.28 -2.29
CA GLY A 217 13.12 -5.93 -1.78
C GLY A 217 13.08 -6.23 -0.28
N ALA A 218 14.20 -6.60 0.31
CA ALA A 218 14.28 -7.03 1.71
C ALA A 218 13.87 -5.93 2.70
N ALA A 219 12.68 -6.05 3.27
CA ALA A 219 12.10 -5.12 4.25
C ALA A 219 12.04 -5.69 5.67
N SER A 220 12.85 -6.68 5.96
CA SER A 220 12.66 -7.61 7.08
C SER A 220 12.98 -7.06 8.47
N THR A 221 13.74 -5.97 8.65
CA THR A 221 14.14 -5.52 9.99
C THR A 221 12.94 -5.20 10.88
N LEU A 222 12.00 -4.40 10.41
CA LEU A 222 10.82 -4.03 11.20
C LEU A 222 9.70 -5.08 11.17
N TYR A 223 9.64 -5.90 10.12
CA TYR A 223 8.49 -6.74 9.80
C TYR A 223 8.75 -8.25 9.90
N GLY A 224 10.02 -8.66 9.99
CA GLY A 224 10.42 -10.05 10.18
C GLY A 224 10.37 -10.89 8.91
N GLY A 225 10.01 -12.16 9.06
CA GLY A 225 9.85 -13.09 7.95
C GLY A 225 8.79 -12.66 6.95
N ASP A 226 8.77 -13.34 5.79
CA ASP A 226 7.79 -13.18 4.71
C ASP A 226 7.98 -11.95 3.81
N ALA A 227 8.75 -10.94 4.20
CA ALA A 227 9.02 -9.73 3.41
C ALA A 227 10.32 -9.86 2.58
N ILE A 228 10.44 -10.92 1.76
CA ILE A 228 11.59 -11.17 0.89
C ILE A 228 11.50 -10.34 -0.39
N ALA A 229 10.39 -10.45 -1.11
CA ALA A 229 10.12 -9.68 -2.32
C ALA A 229 9.73 -8.24 -2.00
N GLY A 230 9.08 -8.05 -0.86
CA GLY A 230 8.66 -6.73 -0.40
C GLY A 230 7.51 -6.77 0.59
N LEU A 231 7.02 -5.57 0.85
CA LEU A 231 5.94 -5.29 1.78
C LEU A 231 4.94 -4.34 1.13
N ILE A 232 3.65 -4.61 1.30
CA ILE A 232 2.55 -3.71 0.94
C ILE A 232 1.79 -3.38 2.21
N ASN A 233 1.73 -2.09 2.56
CA ASN A 233 1.03 -1.61 3.74
C ASN A 233 -0.15 -0.72 3.33
N LEU A 234 -1.35 -1.20 3.57
CA LEU A 234 -2.61 -0.53 3.28
C LEU A 234 -2.97 0.36 4.45
N ILE A 235 -2.94 1.67 4.26
CA ILE A 235 -3.24 2.64 5.32
C ILE A 235 -4.68 3.10 5.21
N SER A 236 -5.45 2.83 6.24
CA SER A 236 -6.86 3.23 6.30
C SER A 236 -7.05 4.71 6.58
N LYS A 237 -8.16 5.27 6.12
CA LYS A 237 -8.63 6.61 6.50
C LYS A 237 -8.80 6.71 8.02
N THR A 238 -8.48 7.87 8.58
CA THR A 238 -8.67 8.18 10.01
C THR A 238 -9.66 9.33 10.17
N PRO A 239 -10.45 9.35 11.26
CA PRO A 239 -11.47 10.37 11.43
C PRO A 239 -10.89 11.76 11.70
N THR A 240 -11.45 12.77 11.05
CA THR A 240 -11.20 14.18 11.28
C THR A 240 -12.41 14.86 11.91
N ASP A 241 -12.29 16.12 12.31
CA ASP A 241 -13.41 16.89 12.86
C ASP A 241 -14.51 17.15 11.79
N GLN A 242 -14.13 17.11 10.50
CA GLN A 242 -15.10 17.16 9.40
C GLN A 242 -15.72 15.78 9.19
N ARG A 243 -17.05 15.77 9.01
CA ARG A 243 -17.79 14.52 8.67
C ARG A 243 -17.52 14.17 7.21
N GLU A 244 -17.15 12.92 6.96
CA GLU A 244 -17.12 12.32 5.64
C GLU A 244 -18.20 11.22 5.59
N LEU A 245 -19.12 11.34 4.65
CA LEU A 245 -20.12 10.31 4.35
C LEU A 245 -20.20 10.13 2.85
N MET A 246 -19.92 8.91 2.38
CA MET A 246 -19.89 8.57 0.98
C MET A 246 -20.67 7.29 0.71
N PHE A 247 -21.39 7.26 -0.40
CA PHE A 247 -22.01 6.07 -0.98
C PHE A 247 -21.55 5.92 -2.42
N GLN A 248 -21.31 4.67 -2.83
CA GLN A 248 -20.99 4.32 -4.21
C GLN A 248 -21.86 3.16 -4.67
N LEU A 249 -22.42 3.29 -5.87
CA LEU A 249 -23.11 2.24 -6.61
C LEU A 249 -22.36 2.03 -7.92
N ASN A 250 -22.08 0.77 -8.25
CA ASN A 250 -21.40 0.37 -9.48
C ASN A 250 -22.10 -0.82 -10.12
N GLY A 251 -22.10 -0.87 -11.44
CA GLY A 251 -22.62 -2.00 -12.21
C GLY A 251 -21.74 -2.32 -13.40
N THR A 252 -21.66 -3.59 -13.81
CA THR A 252 -20.80 -4.06 -14.90
C THR A 252 -21.59 -4.80 -15.97
N THR A 253 -21.10 -4.76 -17.21
CA THR A 253 -21.67 -5.57 -18.32
C THR A 253 -21.52 -7.06 -18.09
N ALA A 254 -20.60 -7.49 -17.23
CA ALA A 254 -20.46 -8.86 -16.74
C ALA A 254 -21.51 -9.22 -15.65
N LEU A 255 -22.60 -8.44 -15.55
CA LEU A 255 -23.70 -8.64 -14.58
C LEU A 255 -23.24 -8.62 -13.12
N GLY A 256 -22.23 -7.83 -12.82
CA GLY A 256 -21.79 -7.52 -11.46
C GLY A 256 -22.40 -6.21 -10.96
N TRP A 257 -22.54 -6.08 -9.64
CA TRP A 257 -22.90 -4.83 -9.01
C TRP A 257 -22.30 -4.72 -7.61
N ASP A 258 -21.99 -3.48 -7.21
CA ASP A 258 -21.40 -3.15 -5.93
C ASP A 258 -22.18 -2.03 -5.24
N ILE A 259 -22.40 -2.17 -3.94
CA ILE A 259 -22.94 -1.11 -3.08
C ILE A 259 -21.92 -0.91 -1.95
N ILE A 260 -21.46 0.32 -1.80
CA ILE A 260 -20.43 0.67 -0.82
C ILE A 260 -20.85 1.90 -0.05
N GLY A 261 -20.59 1.90 1.26
CA GLY A 261 -20.77 3.05 2.14
C GLY A 261 -19.55 3.25 3.03
N PHE A 262 -19.18 4.50 3.22
CA PHE A 262 -18.12 4.92 4.13
C PHE A 262 -18.57 6.11 4.96
N TYR A 263 -18.31 6.04 6.26
CA TYR A 263 -18.53 7.13 7.22
C TYR A 263 -17.31 7.34 8.07
N SER A 264 -16.94 8.59 8.32
CA SER A 264 -15.83 8.97 9.18
C SER A 264 -16.13 10.29 9.88
N GLN A 265 -15.95 10.35 11.20
CA GLN A 265 -16.01 11.60 11.96
C GLN A 265 -15.32 11.46 13.32
N LYS A 266 -14.69 12.54 13.76
CA LYS A 266 -14.20 12.72 15.13
C LYS A 266 -15.09 13.74 15.84
N ILE A 267 -15.56 13.41 17.02
CA ILE A 267 -16.34 14.28 17.89
C ILE A 267 -15.62 14.34 19.24
N ASN A 268 -15.03 15.47 19.55
CA ASN A 268 -14.22 15.69 20.74
C ASN A 268 -13.08 14.64 20.86
N LYS A 269 -13.18 13.75 21.85
CA LYS A 269 -12.17 12.72 22.16
C LYS A 269 -12.45 11.37 21.54
N ILE A 270 -13.51 11.23 20.77
CA ILE A 270 -13.89 9.97 20.13
C ILE A 270 -14.00 10.18 18.64
N GLY A 271 -13.36 9.32 17.88
CA GLY A 271 -13.48 9.23 16.43
C GLY A 271 -13.97 7.85 16.02
N CYS A 272 -14.66 7.76 14.90
CA CYS A 272 -15.00 6.48 14.30
C CYS A 272 -14.90 6.52 12.79
N THR A 273 -14.59 5.38 12.20
CA THR A 273 -14.79 5.11 10.79
C THR A 273 -15.63 3.86 10.64
N LEU A 274 -16.49 3.84 9.64
CA LEU A 274 -17.36 2.71 9.33
C LEU A 274 -17.34 2.50 7.82
N PHE A 275 -16.85 1.35 7.39
CA PHE A 275 -16.90 0.91 6.01
C PHE A 275 -17.82 -0.31 5.90
N ALA A 276 -18.68 -0.33 4.90
CA ALA A 276 -19.51 -1.47 4.56
C ALA A 276 -19.60 -1.63 3.05
N SER A 277 -19.53 -2.86 2.53
CA SER A 277 -19.76 -3.13 1.12
C SER A 277 -20.50 -4.45 0.90
N HIS A 278 -21.31 -4.48 -0.15
CA HIS A 278 -21.87 -5.69 -0.74
C HIS A 278 -21.48 -5.74 -2.22
N ASN A 279 -20.79 -6.79 -2.59
CA ASN A 279 -20.30 -7.03 -3.95
C ASN A 279 -20.95 -8.31 -4.49
N ASN A 280 -21.47 -8.26 -5.70
CA ASN A 280 -22.12 -9.39 -6.36
C ASN A 280 -21.70 -9.48 -7.82
N SER A 281 -21.51 -10.69 -8.35
CA SER A 281 -21.37 -10.95 -9.79
C SER A 281 -22.11 -12.20 -10.19
N ALA A 282 -22.66 -12.22 -11.40
CA ALA A 282 -23.14 -13.41 -12.05
C ALA A 282 -22.00 -14.18 -12.73
N PRO A 283 -22.13 -15.49 -12.96
CA PRO A 283 -21.12 -16.21 -13.73
C PRO A 283 -21.10 -15.73 -15.18
N TYR A 284 -19.90 -15.47 -15.71
CA TYR A 284 -19.70 -14.91 -17.04
C TYR A 284 -18.66 -15.70 -17.81
N ASP A 285 -19.01 -16.12 -19.05
CA ASP A 285 -18.14 -16.83 -20.00
C ASP A 285 -18.08 -16.05 -21.31
N PRO A 286 -17.15 -15.08 -21.46
CA PRO A 286 -17.03 -14.29 -22.70
C PRO A 286 -16.44 -15.07 -23.86
N SER A 287 -15.93 -16.26 -23.61
CA SER A 287 -15.21 -17.08 -24.59
C SER A 287 -16.07 -18.20 -25.17
N ASP A 288 -17.28 -18.38 -24.65
CA ASP A 288 -18.22 -19.45 -24.99
C ASP A 288 -17.58 -20.85 -25.00
N ILE A 289 -16.73 -21.08 -23.99
CA ILE A 289 -16.04 -22.37 -23.80
C ILE A 289 -16.77 -23.31 -22.83
N GLY A 290 -17.91 -22.86 -22.31
CA GLY A 290 -18.73 -23.59 -21.36
C GLY A 290 -18.25 -23.49 -19.90
N LEU A 291 -17.13 -22.81 -19.61
CA LEU A 291 -16.61 -22.58 -18.27
C LEU A 291 -16.60 -21.08 -17.94
N SER A 292 -16.96 -20.73 -16.71
CA SER A 292 -16.96 -19.33 -16.25
C SER A 292 -15.54 -18.77 -16.17
N ALA A 293 -15.28 -17.64 -16.81
CA ALA A 293 -14.10 -16.83 -16.61
C ALA A 293 -14.24 -15.92 -15.36
N VAL A 294 -15.45 -15.40 -15.16
CA VAL A 294 -15.83 -14.69 -13.92
C VAL A 294 -16.77 -15.59 -13.11
N PRO A 295 -16.45 -15.92 -11.87
CA PRO A 295 -17.31 -16.72 -11.00
C PRO A 295 -18.55 -15.91 -10.57
N LYS A 296 -19.61 -16.63 -10.16
CA LYS A 296 -20.64 -16.04 -9.31
C LYS A 296 -20.01 -15.71 -7.96
N VAL A 297 -20.08 -14.45 -7.56
CA VAL A 297 -19.55 -13.95 -6.28
C VAL A 297 -20.67 -13.31 -5.48
N GLU A 298 -20.68 -13.54 -4.20
CA GLU A 298 -21.46 -12.79 -3.20
C GLU A 298 -20.55 -12.52 -2.01
N ARG A 299 -20.28 -11.24 -1.73
CA ARG A 299 -19.34 -10.83 -0.69
C ARG A 299 -19.88 -9.66 0.10
N PHE A 300 -19.73 -9.75 1.43
CA PHE A 300 -20.01 -8.69 2.39
C PHE A 300 -18.74 -8.33 3.14
N ASN A 301 -18.40 -7.06 3.21
CA ASN A 301 -17.33 -6.52 4.05
C ASN A 301 -17.92 -5.54 5.06
N PHE A 302 -17.36 -5.55 6.29
CA PHE A 302 -17.76 -4.63 7.34
C PHE A 302 -16.55 -4.31 8.24
N ASN A 303 -16.09 -3.06 8.20
CA ASN A 303 -14.85 -2.62 8.84
C ASN A 303 -15.10 -1.41 9.76
N PRO A 304 -15.66 -1.60 10.98
CA PRO A 304 -15.78 -0.55 11.98
C PRO A 304 -14.45 -0.31 12.68
N ARG A 305 -14.13 0.96 12.97
CA ARG A 305 -12.98 1.36 13.78
C ARG A 305 -13.38 2.44 14.77
N LEU A 306 -12.85 2.36 15.98
CA LEU A 306 -13.03 3.30 17.08
C LEU A 306 -11.68 3.91 17.46
N PHE A 307 -11.62 5.22 17.59
CA PHE A 307 -10.46 5.99 18.00
C PHE A 307 -10.79 6.76 19.26
N ILE A 308 -9.97 6.60 20.30
CA ILE A 308 -10.12 7.30 21.56
C ILE A 308 -8.87 8.18 21.77
N TYR A 309 -9.06 9.47 21.71
CA TYR A 309 -8.05 10.49 21.99
C TYR A 309 -8.12 10.83 23.49
N PHE A 310 -7.52 9.98 24.33
CA PHE A 310 -7.61 10.09 25.77
C PHE A 310 -7.10 11.45 26.25
N ASN A 311 -5.95 11.86 25.70
CA ASN A 311 -5.36 13.20 25.80
C ASN A 311 -4.43 13.41 24.59
N ASP A 312 -3.72 14.56 24.52
CA ASP A 312 -2.81 14.89 23.42
C ASP A 312 -1.61 13.93 23.30
N LYS A 313 -1.35 13.13 24.33
CA LYS A 313 -0.24 12.18 24.38
C LYS A 313 -0.65 10.73 24.19
N THR A 314 -1.93 10.40 24.39
CA THR A 314 -2.38 8.99 24.40
C THR A 314 -3.55 8.79 23.45
N LYS A 315 -3.34 7.91 22.50
CA LYS A 315 -4.36 7.49 21.52
C LYS A 315 -4.56 5.98 21.61
N ILE A 316 -5.81 5.54 21.55
CA ILE A 316 -6.19 4.14 21.50
C ILE A 316 -7.00 3.94 20.22
N ASN A 317 -6.70 2.89 19.48
CA ASN A 317 -7.43 2.51 18.28
C ASN A 317 -7.84 1.04 18.41
N PHE A 318 -9.12 0.78 18.12
CA PHE A 318 -9.66 -0.56 18.02
C PHE A 318 -10.43 -0.69 16.71
N GLY A 319 -10.10 -1.69 15.91
CA GLY A 319 -10.73 -1.97 14.62
C GLY A 319 -11.10 -3.44 14.48
N VAL A 320 -12.11 -3.69 13.67
CA VAL A 320 -12.50 -5.03 13.23
C VAL A 320 -12.63 -4.98 11.71
N ASN A 321 -12.03 -5.94 11.01
CA ASN A 321 -12.23 -6.12 9.58
C ASN A 321 -12.89 -7.48 9.38
N THR A 322 -14.07 -7.49 8.74
CA THR A 322 -14.84 -8.70 8.50
C THR A 322 -15.08 -8.86 7.00
N SER A 323 -14.93 -10.09 6.50
CA SER A 323 -15.30 -10.45 5.14
C SER A 323 -15.98 -11.82 5.15
N VAL A 324 -17.14 -11.90 4.51
CA VAL A 324 -17.86 -13.17 4.25
C VAL A 324 -18.08 -13.26 2.76
N GLU A 325 -17.59 -14.35 2.16
CA GLU A 325 -17.62 -14.50 0.71
C GLU A 325 -18.03 -15.93 0.30
N ASN A 326 -18.80 -16.03 -0.78
CA ASN A 326 -19.13 -17.26 -1.47
C ASN A 326 -18.85 -17.07 -2.97
N ARG A 327 -17.91 -17.84 -3.52
CA ARG A 327 -17.58 -17.89 -4.94
C ARG A 327 -18.00 -19.23 -5.51
N LEU A 328 -18.53 -19.21 -6.72
CA LEU A 328 -18.93 -20.42 -7.43
C LEU A 328 -18.64 -20.25 -8.93
N GLY A 329 -17.63 -20.96 -9.40
CA GLY A 329 -17.29 -21.04 -10.81
C GLY A 329 -17.38 -22.46 -11.34
N GLY A 330 -17.18 -22.64 -12.65
CA GLY A 330 -17.20 -23.95 -13.30
C GLY A 330 -18.07 -23.98 -14.55
N ASP A 331 -18.71 -25.12 -14.78
CA ASP A 331 -19.56 -25.35 -15.94
C ASP A 331 -20.78 -24.42 -15.95
N MET A 332 -20.98 -23.68 -17.04
CA MET A 332 -22.04 -22.68 -17.19
C MET A 332 -23.45 -23.30 -17.14
N LEU A 333 -23.63 -24.56 -17.55
CA LEU A 333 -24.92 -25.24 -17.45
C LEU A 333 -25.21 -25.59 -15.99
N TYR A 334 -24.22 -26.10 -15.27
CA TYR A 334 -24.34 -26.33 -13.82
C TYR A 334 -24.67 -25.03 -13.06
N LEU A 335 -23.95 -23.95 -13.36
CA LEU A 335 -24.15 -22.65 -12.71
C LEU A 335 -25.53 -22.04 -12.97
N LYS A 336 -26.13 -22.37 -14.12
CA LYS A 336 -27.53 -21.99 -14.48
C LYS A 336 -28.59 -22.94 -13.95
N GLY A 337 -28.21 -23.93 -13.13
CA GLY A 337 -29.14 -24.93 -12.59
C GLY A 337 -29.63 -25.98 -13.61
N LYS A 338 -28.90 -26.16 -14.71
CA LYS A 338 -29.18 -27.14 -15.79
C LYS A 338 -28.10 -28.20 -15.88
N GLY A 339 -27.39 -28.46 -14.78
CA GLY A 339 -26.33 -29.48 -14.73
C GLY A 339 -26.91 -30.89 -14.87
N ASP A 340 -26.12 -31.78 -15.48
CA ASP A 340 -26.37 -33.20 -15.65
C ASP A 340 -25.10 -34.02 -15.45
N ASN A 341 -25.05 -35.27 -15.92
CA ASN A 341 -23.87 -36.13 -15.75
C ASN A 341 -22.65 -35.67 -16.58
N GLU A 342 -22.89 -34.90 -17.66
CA GLU A 342 -21.87 -34.38 -18.55
C GLU A 342 -21.49 -32.91 -18.24
N HIS A 343 -22.33 -32.23 -17.43
CA HIS A 343 -22.19 -30.83 -17.06
C HIS A 343 -22.33 -30.64 -15.56
N ASN A 344 -21.34 -31.13 -14.79
CA ASN A 344 -21.40 -31.17 -13.33
C ASN A 344 -20.17 -30.58 -12.63
N PHE A 345 -19.19 -30.09 -13.38
CA PHE A 345 -18.01 -29.50 -12.79
C PHE A 345 -18.31 -28.14 -12.16
N PHE A 346 -17.91 -27.99 -10.91
CA PHE A 346 -17.92 -26.71 -10.20
C PHE A 346 -16.78 -26.61 -9.21
N GLU A 347 -16.35 -25.40 -8.94
CA GLU A 347 -15.50 -25.05 -7.79
C GLU A 347 -16.23 -24.01 -6.95
N ARG A 348 -16.54 -24.36 -5.71
CA ARG A 348 -17.13 -23.46 -4.73
C ARG A 348 -16.12 -23.12 -3.65
N ASN A 349 -15.89 -21.84 -3.41
CA ASN A 349 -14.97 -21.33 -2.41
C ASN A 349 -15.75 -20.44 -1.43
N LYS A 350 -15.95 -20.92 -0.19
CA LYS A 350 -16.61 -20.17 0.88
C LYS A 350 -15.61 -19.74 1.91
N THR A 351 -15.63 -18.47 2.28
CA THR A 351 -14.72 -17.94 3.30
C THR A 351 -15.46 -17.08 4.31
N LYS A 352 -14.94 -17.11 5.54
CA LYS A 352 -15.29 -16.18 6.62
C LYS A 352 -14.01 -15.69 7.25
N ARG A 353 -13.86 -14.40 7.35
CA ARG A 353 -12.70 -13.74 7.95
C ARG A 353 -13.16 -12.75 9.00
N VAL A 354 -12.48 -12.75 10.14
CA VAL A 354 -12.58 -11.71 11.16
C VAL A 354 -11.15 -11.38 11.61
N ASN A 355 -10.74 -10.14 11.45
CA ASN A 355 -9.47 -9.64 11.94
C ASN A 355 -9.73 -8.49 12.91
N THR A 356 -9.14 -8.57 14.11
CA THR A 356 -9.17 -7.48 15.09
C THR A 356 -7.85 -6.72 15.05
N GLN A 357 -7.90 -5.42 15.27
CA GLN A 357 -6.74 -4.56 15.37
C GLN A 357 -6.86 -3.71 16.63
N PHE A 358 -5.87 -3.74 17.48
CA PHE A 358 -5.81 -2.94 18.68
C PHE A 358 -4.44 -2.25 18.78
N SER A 359 -4.43 -0.95 19.03
CA SER A 359 -3.19 -0.22 19.28
C SER A 359 -3.36 0.83 20.37
N ILE A 360 -2.29 1.00 21.16
CA ILE A 360 -2.11 2.10 22.10
C ILE A 360 -0.82 2.83 21.71
N GLU A 361 -0.92 4.11 21.44
CA GLU A 361 0.22 4.99 21.27
C GLU A 361 0.28 5.97 22.43
N HIS A 362 1.44 6.07 23.08
CA HIS A 362 1.70 7.04 24.13
C HIS A 362 2.99 7.80 23.88
N THR A 363 2.90 9.12 23.83
CA THR A 363 3.99 10.06 23.65
C THR A 363 4.47 10.56 25.00
N PHE A 364 5.68 10.15 25.42
CA PHE A 364 6.27 10.61 26.69
C PHE A 364 6.77 12.07 26.58
N SER A 365 7.38 12.39 25.44
CA SER A 365 7.93 13.70 25.11
C SER A 365 7.88 13.93 23.60
N ASN A 366 8.19 15.11 23.14
CA ASN A 366 8.29 15.41 21.69
C ASN A 366 9.31 14.53 20.94
N LYS A 367 10.16 13.81 21.68
CA LYS A 367 11.23 12.95 21.12
C LYS A 367 10.98 11.46 21.33
N SER A 368 10.03 11.05 22.16
CA SER A 368 9.90 9.64 22.52
C SER A 368 8.46 9.17 22.62
N LYS A 369 8.18 8.01 22.07
CA LYS A 369 6.87 7.37 22.11
C LYS A 369 7.00 5.85 22.25
N ILE A 370 5.97 5.24 22.81
CA ILE A 370 5.76 3.79 22.83
C ILE A 370 4.50 3.46 22.06
N ASN A 371 4.54 2.35 21.34
CA ASN A 371 3.39 1.82 20.64
C ASN A 371 3.21 0.34 20.99
N ILE A 372 2.03 -0.02 21.45
CA ILE A 372 1.64 -1.39 21.77
C ILE A 372 0.57 -1.79 20.74
N ARG A 373 0.76 -2.93 20.09
CA ARG A 373 -0.10 -3.43 19.02
C ARG A 373 -0.48 -4.87 19.27
N ASN A 374 -1.72 -5.19 18.97
CA ASN A 374 -2.19 -6.57 18.98
C ASN A 374 -3.22 -6.77 17.87
N SER A 375 -3.17 -7.90 17.20
CA SER A 375 -4.22 -8.36 16.29
C SER A 375 -4.47 -9.85 16.47
N TYR A 376 -5.73 -10.24 16.28
CA TYR A 376 -6.18 -11.61 16.16
C TYR A 376 -6.91 -11.77 14.84
N ASN A 377 -6.54 -12.79 14.08
CA ASN A 377 -7.12 -13.10 12.79
C ASN A 377 -7.71 -14.51 12.81
N HIS A 378 -8.99 -14.63 12.49
CA HIS A 378 -9.70 -15.88 12.29
C HIS A 378 -10.12 -16.00 10.83
N PHE A 379 -9.70 -17.06 10.16
CA PHE A 379 -10.03 -17.33 8.77
C PHE A 379 -10.52 -18.78 8.62
N ASN A 380 -11.72 -18.93 8.09
CA ASN A 380 -12.25 -20.23 7.70
C ASN A 380 -12.43 -20.27 6.19
N ARG A 381 -11.99 -21.36 5.56
CA ARG A 381 -12.11 -21.59 4.12
C ARG A 381 -12.59 -23.01 3.84
N THR A 382 -13.64 -23.10 3.01
CA THR A 382 -14.13 -24.37 2.47
C THR A 382 -14.07 -24.33 0.95
N ILE A 383 -13.33 -25.22 0.33
CA ILE A 383 -13.30 -25.46 -1.12
C ILE A 383 -14.04 -26.74 -1.40
N THR A 384 -15.00 -26.68 -2.32
CA THR A 384 -15.79 -27.85 -2.75
C THR A 384 -15.72 -27.97 -4.27
N ILE A 385 -15.25 -29.12 -4.76
CA ILE A 385 -15.35 -29.54 -6.15
C ILE A 385 -16.08 -30.89 -6.21
N PRO A 386 -16.51 -31.39 -7.35
CA PRO A 386 -17.07 -32.76 -7.43
C PRO A 386 -16.12 -33.75 -6.78
N SER A 387 -16.61 -34.56 -5.85
CA SER A 387 -15.88 -35.65 -5.16
C SER A 387 -14.80 -35.19 -4.13
N TYR A 388 -14.60 -33.90 -3.89
CA TYR A 388 -13.59 -33.44 -2.95
C TYR A 388 -14.01 -32.20 -2.17
N VAL A 389 -13.71 -32.20 -0.88
CA VAL A 389 -13.93 -31.05 0.01
C VAL A 389 -12.67 -30.79 0.82
N PHE A 390 -12.16 -29.58 0.76
CA PHE A 390 -11.18 -29.04 1.69
C PHE A 390 -11.87 -28.06 2.63
N ASP A 391 -11.76 -28.28 3.95
CA ASP A 391 -12.28 -27.36 4.97
C ASP A 391 -11.21 -27.14 6.03
N GLY A 392 -10.82 -25.90 6.25
CA GLY A 392 -9.78 -25.53 7.17
C GLY A 392 -10.03 -24.21 7.90
N VAL A 393 -9.46 -24.12 9.09
CA VAL A 393 -9.50 -22.93 9.94
C VAL A 393 -8.10 -22.51 10.29
N GLN A 394 -7.79 -21.24 10.07
CA GLN A 394 -6.56 -20.59 10.49
C GLN A 394 -6.85 -19.55 11.57
N ASN A 395 -6.06 -19.58 12.65
CA ASN A 395 -6.06 -18.57 13.70
C ASN A 395 -4.64 -18.04 13.86
N SER A 396 -4.48 -16.74 13.72
CA SER A 396 -3.16 -16.09 13.87
C SER A 396 -3.25 -14.93 14.83
N THR A 397 -2.18 -14.70 15.60
CA THR A 397 -2.05 -13.52 16.46
C THR A 397 -0.75 -12.80 16.15
N PHE A 398 -0.79 -11.49 16.28
CA PHE A 398 0.40 -10.64 16.25
C PHE A 398 0.36 -9.70 17.44
N SER A 399 1.42 -9.69 18.22
CA SER A 399 1.61 -8.75 19.34
C SER A 399 2.95 -8.10 19.22
N GLU A 400 3.02 -6.77 19.42
CA GLU A 400 4.25 -6.01 19.33
C GLU A 400 4.26 -4.88 20.34
N ILE A 401 5.41 -4.66 20.93
CA ILE A 401 5.72 -3.45 21.69
C ILE A 401 6.95 -2.82 21.04
N ASN A 402 6.85 -1.58 20.63
CA ASN A 402 7.99 -0.82 20.13
C ASN A 402 8.12 0.53 20.81
N TYR A 403 9.35 0.96 20.96
CA TYR A 403 9.75 2.26 21.47
C TYR A 403 10.51 3.01 20.40
N SER A 404 10.16 4.26 20.16
CA SER A 404 10.85 5.14 19.22
C SER A 404 11.37 6.39 19.94
N TYR A 405 12.59 6.79 19.58
CA TYR A 405 13.24 8.01 20.01
C TYR A 405 13.71 8.80 18.79
N SER A 406 13.24 10.04 18.66
CA SER A 406 13.59 10.94 17.55
C SER A 406 14.38 12.13 18.09
N GLY A 407 15.71 12.11 17.88
CA GLY A 407 16.60 13.26 18.09
C GLY A 407 16.60 14.19 16.88
N GLU A 408 17.49 15.16 16.84
CA GLU A 408 17.64 16.09 15.72
C GLU A 408 18.19 15.38 14.48
N ASP A 409 19.30 14.66 14.64
CA ASP A 409 20.00 13.97 13.56
C ASP A 409 19.90 12.44 13.61
N THR A 410 19.22 11.89 14.62
CA THR A 410 19.13 10.44 14.79
C THR A 410 17.76 10.01 15.27
N GLU A 411 17.31 8.88 14.76
CA GLU A 411 16.09 8.21 15.21
C GLU A 411 16.39 6.74 15.53
N TRP A 412 15.88 6.28 16.66
CA TRP A 412 15.98 4.89 17.08
C TRP A 412 14.61 4.28 17.22
N ILE A 413 14.45 3.09 16.71
CA ILE A 413 13.25 2.27 16.88
C ILE A 413 13.70 0.92 17.37
N SER A 414 13.16 0.47 18.50
CA SER A 414 13.44 -0.86 19.04
C SER A 414 12.14 -1.52 19.46
N GLY A 415 12.09 -2.84 19.39
CA GLY A 415 10.88 -3.53 19.78
C GLY A 415 11.04 -5.04 19.87
N ILE A 416 9.99 -5.64 20.39
CA ILE A 416 9.80 -7.09 20.48
C ILE A 416 8.45 -7.43 19.88
N ASN A 417 8.35 -8.58 19.23
CA ASN A 417 7.07 -9.09 18.76
C ASN A 417 6.93 -10.60 18.97
N LEU A 418 5.69 -11.02 18.99
CA LEU A 418 5.28 -12.40 19.04
C LEU A 418 4.23 -12.64 17.96
N TRP A 419 4.42 -13.68 17.17
CA TRP A 419 3.53 -14.08 16.10
C TRP A 419 3.19 -15.55 16.23
N THR A 420 1.90 -15.88 16.24
CA THR A 420 1.41 -17.27 16.15
C THR A 420 0.59 -17.45 14.89
N ASP A 421 0.69 -18.64 14.31
CA ASP A 421 -0.13 -19.04 13.16
C ASP A 421 -0.48 -20.52 13.28
N ASP A 422 -1.77 -20.81 13.50
CA ASP A 422 -2.33 -22.13 13.69
C ASP A 422 -3.29 -22.46 12.57
N PHE A 423 -3.06 -23.54 11.85
CA PHE A 423 -3.99 -24.07 10.88
C PHE A 423 -4.47 -25.47 11.26
N LYS A 424 -5.76 -25.73 11.10
CA LYS A 424 -6.38 -27.04 11.31
C LYS A 424 -7.35 -27.38 10.18
N ASN A 425 -7.15 -28.54 9.56
CA ASN A 425 -8.17 -29.15 8.72
C ASN A 425 -9.34 -29.62 9.58
N LYS A 426 -10.57 -29.20 9.25
CA LYS A 426 -11.79 -29.72 9.88
C LYS A 426 -12.29 -30.97 9.20
N GLN A 427 -12.25 -30.99 7.86
CA GLN A 427 -12.69 -32.11 7.06
C GLN A 427 -11.92 -32.13 5.74
N THR A 428 -11.48 -33.29 5.31
CA THR A 428 -10.90 -33.50 3.98
C THR A 428 -11.38 -34.89 3.52
N SER A 429 -12.31 -34.93 2.58
CA SER A 429 -12.71 -36.19 1.96
C SER A 429 -11.68 -36.59 0.91
N GLY A 430 -11.22 -37.83 0.95
CA GLY A 430 -10.29 -38.37 -0.04
C GLY A 430 -8.79 -38.17 0.24
N SER A 431 -8.39 -37.54 1.36
CA SER A 431 -6.99 -37.43 1.80
C SER A 431 -6.76 -38.14 3.13
N THR A 432 -5.63 -38.79 3.24
CA THR A 432 -5.22 -39.54 4.46
C THR A 432 -4.46 -38.68 5.46
N LYS A 433 -4.05 -37.45 5.10
CA LYS A 433 -3.23 -36.60 5.96
C LYS A 433 -3.81 -35.17 6.01
N THR A 434 -3.76 -34.58 7.19
CA THR A 434 -4.15 -33.19 7.44
C THR A 434 -2.97 -32.25 7.18
N LEU A 435 -3.27 -30.99 6.75
CA LEU A 435 -2.28 -29.92 6.59
C LEU A 435 -2.09 -29.12 7.89
N ASP A 436 -2.42 -29.71 9.03
CA ASP A 436 -2.32 -29.04 10.33
C ASP A 436 -0.90 -28.58 10.61
N TYR A 437 -0.78 -27.35 11.09
CA TYR A 437 0.49 -26.82 11.60
C TYR A 437 0.24 -25.85 12.76
N HIS A 438 1.28 -25.68 13.56
CA HIS A 438 1.41 -24.64 14.58
C HIS A 438 2.74 -23.93 14.40
N GLN A 439 2.73 -22.63 14.20
CA GLN A 439 3.93 -21.81 14.08
C GLN A 439 3.94 -20.75 15.17
N LEU A 440 5.07 -20.61 15.83
CA LEU A 440 5.33 -19.57 16.82
C LEU A 440 6.66 -18.90 16.47
N THR A 441 6.64 -17.58 16.30
CA THR A 441 7.83 -16.77 16.06
C THR A 441 7.93 -15.68 17.10
N SER A 442 9.06 -15.58 17.78
CA SER A 442 9.41 -14.45 18.65
C SER A 442 10.56 -13.66 18.03
N GLY A 443 10.45 -12.34 18.02
CA GLY A 443 11.42 -11.46 17.39
C GLY A 443 11.81 -10.27 18.24
N VAL A 444 13.07 -9.87 18.13
CA VAL A 444 13.59 -8.61 18.69
C VAL A 444 14.25 -7.82 17.56
N PHE A 445 14.08 -6.52 17.56
CA PHE A 445 14.67 -5.67 16.54
C PHE A 445 15.08 -4.31 17.07
N VAL A 446 16.08 -3.75 16.41
CA VAL A 446 16.50 -2.36 16.57
C VAL A 446 16.87 -1.78 15.20
N GLN A 447 16.44 -0.55 14.97
CA GLN A 447 16.77 0.22 13.76
C GLN A 447 17.20 1.62 14.18
N ASN A 448 18.21 2.12 13.50
CA ASN A 448 18.69 3.49 13.63
C ASN A 448 18.64 4.16 12.27
N LEU A 449 18.13 5.37 12.24
CA LEU A 449 18.30 6.31 11.14
C LEU A 449 19.17 7.45 11.63
N SER A 450 20.30 7.69 10.95
CA SER A 450 21.22 8.77 11.25
C SER A 450 21.36 9.70 10.07
N LYS A 451 21.11 10.98 10.26
CA LYS A 451 21.43 12.06 9.34
C LYS A 451 22.90 12.45 9.58
N ILE A 452 23.79 11.96 8.73
CA ILE A 452 25.23 12.21 8.86
C ILE A 452 25.57 13.63 8.41
N THR A 453 24.91 14.08 7.34
CA THR A 453 24.95 15.46 6.83
C THR A 453 23.58 15.81 6.25
N ASP A 454 23.35 17.07 5.88
CA ASP A 454 22.10 17.47 5.19
C ASP A 454 21.85 16.70 3.88
N ARG A 455 22.92 16.17 3.28
CA ARG A 455 22.87 15.44 2.00
C ARG A 455 22.99 13.92 2.14
N PHE A 456 23.39 13.42 3.30
CA PHE A 456 23.66 11.99 3.48
C PHE A 456 23.04 11.46 4.75
N SER A 457 22.18 10.47 4.60
CA SER A 457 21.53 9.76 5.72
C SER A 457 21.71 8.26 5.56
N VAL A 458 21.86 7.55 6.67
CA VAL A 458 22.01 6.10 6.72
C VAL A 458 20.97 5.53 7.67
N GLU A 459 20.28 4.49 7.23
CA GLU A 459 19.40 3.67 8.02
C GLU A 459 20.03 2.28 8.17
N SER A 460 20.23 1.84 9.38
CA SER A 460 20.76 0.51 9.69
C SER A 460 19.88 -0.18 10.72
N GLY A 461 19.68 -1.47 10.56
CA GLY A 461 18.87 -2.24 11.46
C GLY A 461 19.29 -3.68 11.56
N VAL A 462 19.01 -4.28 12.70
CA VAL A 462 19.20 -5.71 12.95
C VAL A 462 17.95 -6.26 13.61
N ARG A 463 17.63 -7.48 13.23
CA ARG A 463 16.56 -8.26 13.81
C ARG A 463 17.02 -9.69 14.05
N ALA A 464 16.56 -10.29 15.13
CA ALA A 464 16.75 -11.70 15.42
C ALA A 464 15.38 -12.33 15.72
N ASP A 465 14.98 -13.30 14.92
CA ASP A 465 13.78 -14.10 15.12
C ASP A 465 14.15 -15.53 15.53
N TYR A 466 13.38 -16.07 16.44
CA TYR A 466 13.37 -17.49 16.74
C TYR A 466 12.03 -18.09 16.30
N VAL A 467 12.09 -18.96 15.29
CA VAL A 467 10.93 -19.68 14.76
C VAL A 467 10.96 -21.08 15.35
N VAL A 468 9.96 -21.43 16.14
CA VAL A 468 9.86 -22.76 16.77
C VAL A 468 9.89 -23.82 15.66
N ASP A 469 10.60 -24.93 15.91
CA ASP A 469 10.87 -26.04 14.98
C ASP A 469 11.81 -25.71 13.80
N TYR A 470 12.10 -24.43 13.50
CA TYR A 470 12.95 -24.03 12.38
C TYR A 470 14.23 -23.28 12.79
N GLY A 471 14.30 -22.75 14.04
CA GLY A 471 15.50 -22.15 14.61
C GLY A 471 15.62 -20.64 14.37
N PHE A 472 16.85 -20.13 14.45
CA PHE A 472 17.15 -18.70 14.41
C PHE A 472 17.28 -18.15 12.99
N ALA A 473 16.74 -16.94 12.79
CA ALA A 473 16.98 -16.09 11.64
C ALA A 473 17.54 -14.73 12.10
N PHE A 474 18.72 -14.37 11.59
CA PHE A 474 19.35 -13.06 11.82
C PHE A 474 19.26 -12.21 10.57
N LEU A 475 18.70 -11.01 10.67
CA LEU A 475 18.27 -10.17 9.55
C LEU A 475 18.89 -8.76 9.67
N PRO A 476 20.15 -8.57 9.33
CA PRO A 476 20.75 -7.26 9.18
C PRO A 476 20.23 -6.56 7.91
N ARG A 477 20.07 -5.25 7.97
CA ARG A 477 19.70 -4.40 6.85
C ARG A 477 20.42 -3.06 6.94
N ILE A 478 20.81 -2.52 5.80
CA ILE A 478 21.37 -1.18 5.68
C ILE A 478 20.81 -0.50 4.45
N SER A 479 20.55 0.80 4.56
CA SER A 479 20.15 1.65 3.43
C SER A 479 20.78 3.02 3.60
N ALA A 480 21.12 3.66 2.49
CA ALA A 480 21.67 4.99 2.47
C ALA A 480 20.91 5.86 1.47
N LEU A 481 20.69 7.12 1.84
CA LEU A 481 20.13 8.17 1.00
C LEU A 481 21.17 9.23 0.77
N PHE A 482 21.39 9.58 -0.49
CA PHE A 482 22.27 10.65 -0.90
C PHE A 482 21.51 11.69 -1.73
N LYS A 483 21.38 12.91 -1.21
CA LYS A 483 20.82 14.07 -1.90
C LYS A 483 21.94 14.76 -2.67
N ILE A 484 22.08 14.41 -3.97
CA ILE A 484 23.15 14.93 -4.83
C ILE A 484 22.99 16.44 -4.96
N ASN A 485 21.77 16.88 -5.24
CA ASN A 485 21.31 18.27 -5.23
C ASN A 485 19.79 18.30 -5.01
N ARG A 486 19.14 19.45 -5.19
CA ARG A 486 17.69 19.59 -5.00
C ARG A 486 16.85 18.77 -5.97
N LYS A 487 17.36 18.48 -7.17
CA LYS A 487 16.66 17.75 -8.23
C LYS A 487 16.96 16.24 -8.20
N TRP A 488 18.14 15.86 -7.74
CA TRP A 488 18.64 14.49 -7.84
C TRP A 488 18.88 13.88 -6.47
N THR A 489 18.28 12.72 -6.27
CA THR A 489 18.53 11.86 -5.10
C THR A 489 18.89 10.45 -5.54
N SER A 490 19.66 9.75 -4.73
CA SER A 490 19.99 8.34 -4.95
C SER A 490 19.88 7.58 -3.64
N ARG A 491 19.37 6.36 -3.71
CA ARG A 491 19.32 5.43 -2.58
C ARG A 491 20.01 4.14 -2.96
N ILE A 492 20.61 3.51 -1.96
CA ILE A 492 21.14 2.16 -2.06
C ILE A 492 20.82 1.43 -0.77
N GLY A 493 20.36 0.19 -0.87
CA GLY A 493 20.03 -0.60 0.31
C GLY A 493 20.10 -2.09 0.05
N GLY A 494 20.17 -2.86 1.13
CA GLY A 494 20.13 -4.30 1.07
C GLY A 494 19.98 -4.92 2.44
N GLY A 495 19.61 -6.19 2.46
CA GLY A 495 19.41 -6.93 3.70
C GLY A 495 19.17 -8.42 3.47
N LEU A 496 19.03 -9.13 4.58
CA LEU A 496 18.69 -10.53 4.60
C LEU A 496 17.19 -10.71 4.87
N GLY A 497 16.62 -11.81 4.39
CA GLY A 497 15.25 -12.21 4.61
C GLY A 497 15.11 -13.71 4.84
N TYR A 498 13.95 -14.13 5.32
CA TYR A 498 13.59 -15.55 5.37
C TYR A 498 12.08 -15.75 5.15
N LYS A 499 11.70 -16.97 4.81
CA LYS A 499 10.31 -17.43 4.77
C LYS A 499 10.19 -18.74 5.54
N THR A 500 9.18 -18.82 6.39
CA THR A 500 8.81 -20.06 7.06
C THR A 500 8.06 -20.96 6.06
N PRO A 501 8.39 -22.25 5.96
CA PRO A 501 7.68 -23.20 5.11
C PRO A 501 6.17 -23.20 5.36
N THR A 502 5.39 -23.23 4.29
CA THR A 502 3.92 -23.30 4.34
C THR A 502 3.40 -24.22 3.24
N PRO A 503 2.33 -25.02 3.49
CA PRO A 503 1.69 -25.79 2.44
C PRO A 503 0.79 -24.93 1.53
N PHE A 504 0.58 -23.64 1.85
CA PHE A 504 -0.30 -22.73 1.13
C PHE A 504 0.48 -21.88 0.15
N THR A 505 0.69 -22.42 -1.05
CA THR A 505 1.39 -21.80 -2.18
C THR A 505 0.48 -21.75 -3.40
N GLU A 506 0.87 -20.99 -4.43
CA GLU A 506 0.16 -20.97 -5.72
C GLU A 506 0.04 -22.36 -6.35
N GLU A 507 1.09 -23.18 -6.21
CA GLU A 507 1.14 -24.54 -6.75
C GLU A 507 0.12 -25.48 -6.09
N SER A 508 0.05 -25.47 -4.75
CA SER A 508 -0.90 -26.29 -4.01
C SER A 508 -2.34 -25.79 -4.15
N GLU A 509 -2.54 -24.49 -4.29
CA GLU A 509 -3.86 -23.91 -4.51
C GLU A 509 -4.47 -24.31 -5.85
N ARG A 510 -3.66 -24.41 -6.92
CA ARG A 510 -4.13 -24.89 -8.24
C ARG A 510 -4.71 -26.29 -8.23
N ILE A 511 -4.26 -27.13 -7.31
CA ILE A 511 -4.79 -28.48 -7.10
C ILE A 511 -5.74 -28.57 -5.90
N GLN A 512 -6.26 -27.42 -5.42
CA GLN A 512 -7.16 -27.29 -4.26
C GLN A 512 -6.63 -28.04 -3.03
N TYR A 513 -5.31 -28.10 -2.86
CA TYR A 513 -4.60 -28.81 -1.77
C TYR A 513 -4.82 -30.34 -1.75
N GLN A 514 -5.25 -30.93 -2.87
CA GLN A 514 -5.48 -32.36 -2.98
C GLN A 514 -4.18 -33.15 -2.86
N ASN A 515 -4.16 -34.16 -2.01
CA ASN A 515 -3.03 -35.07 -1.83
C ASN A 515 -1.70 -34.37 -1.47
N VAL A 516 -1.76 -33.15 -0.91
CA VAL A 516 -0.59 -32.43 -0.43
C VAL A 516 -0.21 -32.93 0.97
N LEU A 517 1.06 -33.22 1.19
CA LEU A 517 1.57 -33.63 2.49
C LEU A 517 1.91 -32.39 3.34
N PRO A 518 1.77 -32.49 4.69
CA PRO A 518 2.08 -31.39 5.59
C PRO A 518 3.57 -31.02 5.55
N VAL A 519 3.88 -29.77 5.83
CA VAL A 519 5.24 -29.28 6.08
C VAL A 519 5.63 -29.49 7.54
N SER A 520 6.92 -29.73 7.82
CA SER A 520 7.42 -29.87 9.18
C SER A 520 8.89 -29.46 9.29
N GLY A 521 9.32 -28.99 10.46
CA GLY A 521 10.71 -28.61 10.72
C GLY A 521 11.70 -29.77 10.65
N SER A 522 11.24 -31.02 10.70
CA SER A 522 12.09 -32.20 10.50
C SER A 522 12.43 -32.49 9.03
N MET A 523 11.61 -32.00 8.09
CA MET A 523 11.75 -32.25 6.66
C MET A 523 12.07 -30.98 5.86
N ASN A 524 11.64 -29.83 6.36
CA ASN A 524 11.77 -28.54 5.69
C ASN A 524 12.60 -27.58 6.56
N LYS A 525 13.26 -26.62 5.93
CA LYS A 525 14.03 -25.56 6.58
C LYS A 525 13.56 -24.19 6.11
N LEU A 526 13.94 -23.15 6.85
CA LEU A 526 13.67 -21.77 6.45
C LEU A 526 14.27 -21.49 5.07
N GLU A 527 13.48 -20.94 4.16
CA GLU A 527 13.97 -20.35 2.93
C GLU A 527 14.70 -19.05 3.27
N ARG A 528 15.94 -18.88 2.88
CA ARG A 528 16.76 -17.71 3.22
C ARG A 528 17.09 -16.91 2.01
N SER A 529 17.05 -15.58 2.15
CA SER A 529 17.34 -14.69 1.04
C SER A 529 18.32 -13.58 1.42
N TYR A 530 18.95 -13.02 0.39
CA TYR A 530 19.55 -11.72 0.45
C TYR A 530 19.18 -10.90 -0.79
N GLY A 531 19.01 -9.60 -0.59
CA GLY A 531 18.62 -8.71 -1.66
C GLY A 531 19.27 -7.35 -1.51
N MET A 532 19.44 -6.68 -2.65
CA MET A 532 19.89 -5.30 -2.71
C MET A 532 19.14 -4.54 -3.80
N ASN A 533 19.05 -3.24 -3.62
CA ASN A 533 18.49 -2.32 -4.58
C ASN A 533 19.26 -1.00 -4.59
N ALA A 534 19.24 -0.32 -5.72
CA ALA A 534 19.76 1.03 -5.86
C ALA A 534 18.85 1.82 -6.78
N ASP A 535 18.54 3.06 -6.43
CA ASP A 535 17.77 3.94 -7.30
C ASP A 535 18.43 5.30 -7.52
N VAL A 536 18.02 5.92 -8.59
CA VAL A 536 18.29 7.33 -8.87
C VAL A 536 16.94 7.98 -9.20
N ASN A 537 16.65 9.07 -8.52
CA ASN A 537 15.42 9.83 -8.72
C ASN A 537 15.76 11.27 -9.12
N CYS A 538 15.09 11.75 -10.15
CA CYS A 538 15.18 13.14 -10.61
C CYS A 538 13.80 13.77 -10.61
N ARG A 539 13.68 14.95 -10.01
CA ARG A 539 12.48 15.79 -10.06
C ARG A 539 12.89 17.17 -10.56
N THR A 540 12.22 17.64 -11.60
CA THR A 540 12.53 18.94 -12.22
C THR A 540 11.31 19.49 -12.93
N ALA A 541 11.30 20.80 -13.19
CA ALA A 541 10.40 21.42 -14.15
C ALA A 541 11.15 21.72 -15.44
N ILE A 542 10.52 21.52 -16.57
CA ILE A 542 10.99 21.91 -17.90
C ILE A 542 10.19 23.12 -18.34
N ALA A 543 10.87 24.21 -18.72
CA ALA A 543 10.26 25.48 -19.12
C ALA A 543 9.28 26.05 -18.08
N ASP A 544 9.46 25.70 -16.79
CA ASP A 544 8.64 26.09 -15.63
C ASP A 544 7.15 25.68 -15.72
N GLU A 545 6.76 24.97 -16.76
CA GLU A 545 5.37 24.55 -17.02
C GLU A 545 5.18 23.02 -16.94
N ILE A 546 6.21 22.23 -17.25
CA ILE A 546 6.11 20.78 -17.27
C ILE A 546 6.85 20.19 -16.07
N SER A 547 6.11 19.69 -15.11
CA SER A 547 6.68 18.91 -14.00
C SER A 547 7.10 17.52 -14.49
N VAL A 548 8.34 17.13 -14.18
CA VAL A 548 8.89 15.82 -14.58
C VAL A 548 9.50 15.12 -13.38
N SER A 549 9.05 13.91 -13.13
CA SER A 549 9.65 13.00 -12.15
C SER A 549 10.07 11.71 -12.84
N ILE A 550 11.33 11.34 -12.71
CA ILE A 550 11.86 10.07 -13.22
C ILE A 550 12.57 9.33 -12.09
N ASN A 551 12.23 8.07 -11.92
CA ASN A 551 12.90 7.15 -10.99
C ASN A 551 13.40 5.94 -11.75
N GLN A 552 14.68 5.63 -11.59
CA GLN A 552 15.32 4.44 -12.15
C GLN A 552 15.81 3.56 -11.01
N LEU A 553 15.25 2.37 -10.87
CA LEU A 553 15.62 1.36 -9.89
C LEU A 553 16.39 0.22 -10.54
N PHE A 554 17.38 -0.31 -9.84
CA PHE A 554 18.04 -1.59 -10.10
C PHE A 554 17.87 -2.49 -8.88
N PHE A 555 17.61 -3.76 -9.10
CA PHE A 555 17.42 -4.73 -8.02
C PHE A 555 18.10 -6.06 -8.30
N TYR A 556 18.45 -6.73 -7.21
CA TYR A 556 18.90 -8.12 -7.19
C TYR A 556 18.40 -8.79 -5.92
N THR A 557 17.79 -9.96 -6.03
CA THR A 557 17.41 -10.81 -4.90
C THR A 557 17.75 -12.26 -5.21
N ARG A 558 18.36 -12.95 -4.23
CA ARG A 558 18.60 -14.40 -4.29
C ARG A 558 17.91 -15.08 -3.13
N LEU A 559 17.15 -16.10 -3.45
CA LEU A 559 16.46 -17.01 -2.54
C LEU A 559 17.15 -18.36 -2.56
N ASN A 560 17.71 -18.80 -1.45
CA ASN A 560 18.38 -20.07 -1.32
C ASN A 560 17.41 -21.14 -0.81
N ASP A 561 17.59 -22.37 -1.28
CA ASP A 561 16.80 -23.54 -0.89
C ASP A 561 15.29 -23.31 -0.99
N PRO A 562 14.75 -22.78 -2.10
CA PRO A 562 13.32 -22.51 -2.20
C PRO A 562 12.50 -23.78 -2.03
N LEU A 563 11.32 -23.62 -1.43
CA LEU A 563 10.38 -24.72 -1.20
C LEU A 563 9.56 -24.95 -2.47
N MET A 564 9.56 -26.15 -3.02
CA MET A 564 8.82 -26.54 -4.21
C MET A 564 7.94 -27.76 -3.97
N LEU A 565 6.78 -27.80 -4.63
CA LEU A 565 5.85 -28.94 -4.55
C LEU A 565 6.25 -30.01 -5.56
N ILE A 566 6.62 -31.18 -5.07
CA ILE A 566 7.11 -32.29 -5.90
C ILE A 566 6.12 -33.46 -5.87
N PRO A 567 5.65 -33.96 -7.04
CA PRO A 567 4.81 -35.13 -7.10
C PRO A 567 5.61 -36.39 -6.75
N LEU A 568 5.05 -37.27 -5.92
CA LEU A 568 5.62 -38.56 -5.54
C LEU A 568 4.96 -39.68 -6.33
N SER A 569 5.67 -40.84 -6.45
CA SER A 569 5.20 -42.01 -7.19
C SER A 569 3.91 -42.65 -6.64
N ASN A 570 3.55 -42.35 -5.40
CA ASN A 570 2.31 -42.81 -4.75
C ASN A 570 1.08 -41.92 -5.00
N GLY A 571 1.20 -40.87 -5.85
CA GLY A 571 0.13 -39.95 -6.16
C GLY A 571 -0.08 -38.84 -5.15
N THR A 572 0.81 -38.68 -4.16
CA THR A 572 0.81 -37.53 -3.24
C THR A 572 1.81 -36.48 -3.71
N ASN A 573 1.66 -35.25 -3.21
CA ASN A 573 2.56 -34.14 -3.47
C ASN A 573 3.24 -33.71 -2.16
N GLN A 574 4.54 -33.46 -2.19
CA GLN A 574 5.33 -33.11 -1.02
C GLN A 574 6.14 -31.85 -1.27
N PHE A 575 6.15 -30.96 -0.28
CA PHE A 575 7.03 -29.80 -0.28
C PHE A 575 8.45 -30.18 0.15
N LEU A 576 9.43 -29.91 -0.70
CA LEU A 576 10.85 -30.09 -0.41
C LEU A 576 11.62 -28.81 -0.70
N ASN A 577 12.61 -28.50 0.14
CA ASN A 577 13.59 -27.47 -0.19
C ASN A 577 14.54 -28.05 -1.25
N ILE A 578 14.54 -27.43 -2.43
CA ILE A 578 15.43 -27.88 -3.52
C ILE A 578 16.89 -27.57 -3.20
N ASN A 579 17.80 -28.38 -3.75
CA ASN A 579 19.22 -28.10 -3.71
C ASN A 579 19.55 -27.08 -4.82
N GLY A 580 19.45 -25.80 -4.50
CA GLY A 580 19.63 -24.74 -5.48
C GLY A 580 19.19 -23.38 -4.97
N TYR A 581 18.86 -22.49 -5.88
CA TYR A 581 18.41 -21.15 -5.57
C TYR A 581 17.59 -20.56 -6.71
N THR A 582 16.78 -19.56 -6.38
CA THR A 582 16.16 -18.68 -7.36
C THR A 582 16.80 -17.32 -7.24
N ASP A 583 17.31 -16.76 -8.35
CA ASP A 583 17.77 -15.38 -8.39
C ASP A 583 16.91 -14.55 -9.34
N THR A 584 16.64 -13.33 -8.92
CA THR A 584 15.94 -12.33 -9.73
C THR A 584 16.73 -11.04 -9.75
N LYS A 585 16.83 -10.43 -10.92
CA LYS A 585 17.51 -9.16 -11.15
C LYS A 585 16.79 -8.39 -12.23
N GLY A 586 16.90 -7.08 -12.15
CA GLY A 586 16.23 -6.26 -13.15
C GLY A 586 16.30 -4.79 -12.88
N THR A 587 15.47 -4.08 -13.61
CA THR A 587 15.36 -2.63 -13.53
C THR A 587 13.93 -2.19 -13.69
N GLU A 588 13.56 -1.13 -12.98
CA GLU A 588 12.27 -0.45 -13.09
C GLU A 588 12.49 1.03 -13.42
N THR A 589 11.79 1.52 -14.40
CA THR A 589 11.78 2.93 -14.80
C THR A 589 10.38 3.48 -14.60
N ASN A 590 10.26 4.55 -13.81
CA ASN A 590 9.00 5.28 -13.61
C ASN A 590 9.21 6.71 -14.10
N LEU A 591 8.39 7.15 -15.03
CA LEU A 591 8.34 8.52 -15.54
C LEU A 591 6.94 9.06 -15.32
N LYS A 592 6.82 10.18 -14.60
CA LYS A 592 5.59 10.96 -14.47
C LYS A 592 5.86 12.36 -15.00
N MET A 593 4.98 12.84 -15.87
CA MET A 593 5.01 14.21 -16.38
C MET A 593 3.62 14.82 -16.17
N LYS A 594 3.59 16.07 -15.76
CA LYS A 594 2.36 16.87 -15.70
C LYS A 594 2.56 18.18 -16.42
N TYR A 595 1.59 18.51 -17.25
CA TYR A 595 1.49 19.77 -17.97
C TYR A 595 0.05 20.29 -17.87
N GLU A 596 -0.14 21.36 -17.14
CA GLU A 596 -1.49 21.85 -16.78
C GLU A 596 -2.35 20.72 -16.23
N ASP A 597 -3.47 20.42 -16.86
CA ASP A 597 -4.44 19.36 -16.51
C ASP A 597 -4.08 17.98 -17.08
N PHE A 598 -2.97 17.85 -17.82
CA PHE A 598 -2.56 16.58 -18.41
C PHE A 598 -1.49 15.89 -17.59
N ILE A 599 -1.73 14.63 -17.28
CA ILE A 599 -0.79 13.75 -16.59
C ILE A 599 -0.41 12.62 -17.56
N PHE A 600 0.87 12.38 -17.71
CA PHE A 600 1.42 11.25 -18.42
C PHE A 600 2.24 10.40 -17.46
N TYR A 601 1.95 9.11 -17.39
CA TYR A 601 2.72 8.14 -16.64
C TYR A 601 3.24 7.04 -17.57
N LEU A 602 4.52 6.64 -17.37
CA LEU A 602 5.15 5.52 -18.06
C LEU A 602 5.94 4.69 -17.05
N GLY A 603 5.55 3.43 -16.89
CA GLY A 603 6.24 2.42 -16.11
C GLY A 603 6.84 1.35 -17.02
N TYR A 604 8.12 1.03 -16.86
CA TYR A 604 8.77 -0.07 -17.55
C TYR A 604 9.54 -0.93 -16.58
N THR A 605 9.37 -2.25 -16.69
CA THR A 605 10.10 -3.23 -15.89
C THR A 605 10.80 -4.24 -16.80
N TYR A 606 12.07 -4.47 -16.49
CA TYR A 606 12.81 -5.65 -16.97
C TYR A 606 13.10 -6.56 -15.79
N THR A 607 12.71 -7.83 -15.87
CA THR A 607 12.91 -8.84 -14.82
C THR A 607 13.50 -10.12 -15.41
N ASP A 608 14.70 -10.49 -14.96
CA ASP A 608 15.32 -11.78 -15.29
C ASP A 608 15.33 -12.65 -14.02
N ALA A 609 14.32 -13.50 -13.87
CA ALA A 609 14.15 -14.42 -12.74
C ALA A 609 14.48 -15.85 -13.19
N ILE A 610 15.46 -16.46 -12.55
CA ILE A 610 16.01 -17.77 -12.92
C ILE A 610 16.01 -18.72 -11.74
N VAL A 611 15.51 -19.92 -11.97
CA VAL A 611 15.62 -21.05 -11.04
C VAL A 611 16.85 -21.88 -11.39
N HIS A 612 17.69 -22.16 -10.39
CA HIS A 612 18.82 -23.05 -10.46
C HIS A 612 18.54 -24.25 -9.59
N GLU A 613 18.39 -25.41 -10.20
CA GLU A 613 18.01 -26.65 -9.54
C GLU A 613 18.85 -27.81 -10.04
N ASN A 614 19.54 -28.52 -9.14
CA ASN A 614 20.31 -29.73 -9.46
C ASN A 614 21.27 -29.59 -10.66
N GLY A 615 21.80 -28.38 -10.91
CA GLY A 615 22.67 -28.05 -12.05
C GLY A 615 21.93 -27.63 -13.31
N GLU A 616 20.61 -27.73 -13.37
CA GLU A 616 19.77 -27.14 -14.43
C GLU A 616 19.49 -25.66 -14.14
N ARG A 617 19.16 -24.93 -15.22
CA ARG A 617 18.81 -23.51 -15.16
C ARG A 617 17.61 -23.25 -16.08
N TYR A 618 16.55 -22.66 -15.52
CA TYR A 618 15.37 -22.30 -16.30
C TYR A 618 14.72 -21.02 -15.77
N GLN A 619 13.88 -20.37 -16.59
CA GLN A 619 13.15 -19.17 -16.18
C GLN A 619 12.12 -19.50 -15.11
N ASN A 620 11.98 -18.60 -14.11
CA ASN A 620 10.89 -18.70 -13.14
C ASN A 620 9.54 -18.61 -13.87
N PRO A 621 8.66 -19.61 -13.71
CA PRO A 621 7.38 -19.61 -14.41
C PRO A 621 6.52 -18.40 -14.13
N LEU A 622 5.67 -18.02 -15.10
CA LEU A 622 4.70 -16.93 -15.00
C LEU A 622 5.35 -15.57 -14.66
N THR A 623 6.60 -15.37 -15.11
CA THR A 623 7.33 -14.12 -14.93
C THR A 623 7.70 -13.53 -16.30
N PRO A 624 7.05 -12.44 -16.74
CA PRO A 624 7.40 -11.78 -17.99
C PRO A 624 8.75 -11.07 -17.85
N LYS A 625 9.58 -11.13 -18.92
CA LYS A 625 10.85 -10.40 -18.94
C LYS A 625 10.66 -8.90 -19.06
N HIS A 626 9.70 -8.48 -19.84
CA HIS A 626 9.39 -7.08 -20.10
C HIS A 626 7.93 -6.81 -19.77
N SER A 627 7.68 -5.76 -19.01
CA SER A 627 6.35 -5.21 -18.76
C SER A 627 6.38 -3.70 -18.95
N LEU A 628 5.31 -3.15 -19.51
CA LEU A 628 5.17 -1.71 -19.70
C LEU A 628 3.75 -1.30 -19.34
N SER A 629 3.63 -0.20 -18.62
CA SER A 629 2.38 0.50 -18.33
C SER A 629 2.49 1.94 -18.83
N ALA A 630 1.45 2.43 -19.49
CA ALA A 630 1.37 3.82 -19.92
C ALA A 630 -0.03 4.34 -19.66
N VAL A 631 -0.13 5.51 -19.01
CA VAL A 631 -1.39 6.18 -18.72
C VAL A 631 -1.30 7.61 -19.19
N ILE A 632 -2.34 8.08 -19.83
CA ILE A 632 -2.54 9.49 -20.20
C ILE A 632 -3.87 9.90 -19.60
N MET A 633 -3.84 10.94 -18.78
CA MET A 633 -5.01 11.47 -18.09
C MET A 633 -5.14 12.97 -18.31
N TYR A 634 -6.38 13.41 -18.52
CA TYR A 634 -6.82 14.79 -18.41
C TYR A 634 -7.62 14.92 -17.12
N GLU A 635 -7.18 15.78 -16.22
CA GLU A 635 -7.81 16.01 -14.92
C GLU A 635 -8.04 17.51 -14.70
N GLU A 636 -9.29 17.95 -14.77
CA GLU A 636 -9.73 19.28 -14.39
C GLU A 636 -10.38 19.18 -13.01
N ASP A 637 -9.78 19.84 -12.02
CA ASP A 637 -10.19 19.79 -10.62
C ASP A 637 -11.70 19.97 -10.44
N ASP A 638 -12.32 19.07 -9.67
CA ASP A 638 -13.76 19.06 -9.35
C ASP A 638 -14.71 19.01 -10.56
N LYS A 639 -14.20 18.71 -11.78
CA LYS A 639 -15.05 18.68 -12.98
C LYS A 639 -14.92 17.39 -13.78
N TRP A 640 -13.74 17.14 -14.36
CA TRP A 640 -13.53 16.03 -15.28
C TRP A 640 -12.26 15.26 -14.97
N ARG A 641 -12.37 13.96 -15.08
CA ARG A 641 -11.24 13.06 -15.17
C ARG A 641 -11.46 12.12 -16.35
N ILE A 642 -10.57 12.15 -17.35
CA ILE A 642 -10.66 11.33 -18.55
C ILE A 642 -9.29 10.72 -18.81
N GLY A 643 -9.21 9.40 -18.86
CA GLY A 643 -7.94 8.68 -18.99
C GLY A 643 -7.99 7.57 -20.02
N THR A 644 -6.81 7.24 -20.53
CA THR A 644 -6.57 6.02 -21.32
C THR A 644 -5.32 5.34 -20.80
N GLU A 645 -5.31 4.03 -20.82
CA GLU A 645 -4.23 3.20 -20.33
C GLU A 645 -3.86 2.09 -21.30
N ALA A 646 -2.60 1.68 -21.25
CA ALA A 646 -2.08 0.59 -22.07
C ALA A 646 -1.07 -0.22 -21.28
N TYR A 647 -1.27 -1.53 -21.21
CA TYR A 647 -0.40 -2.48 -20.51
C TYR A 647 0.14 -3.51 -21.47
N TYR A 648 1.46 -3.66 -21.51
CA TYR A 648 2.15 -4.71 -22.26
C TYR A 648 2.75 -5.72 -21.31
N THR A 649 2.52 -7.01 -21.60
CA THR A 649 3.14 -8.14 -20.92
C THR A 649 3.85 -9.02 -21.96
N ASP A 650 5.14 -9.25 -21.74
CA ASP A 650 5.96 -10.10 -22.61
C ASP A 650 5.62 -11.58 -22.43
N LYS A 651 6.23 -12.40 -23.29
CA LYS A 651 6.15 -13.87 -23.22
C LYS A 651 6.55 -14.37 -21.84
N GLN A 652 5.81 -15.35 -21.33
CA GLN A 652 6.04 -15.96 -20.04
C GLN A 652 6.36 -17.45 -20.20
N TRP A 653 7.34 -17.93 -19.46
CA TRP A 653 7.60 -19.36 -19.30
C TRP A 653 6.50 -19.97 -18.42
N LEU A 654 5.99 -21.15 -18.78
CA LEU A 654 4.90 -21.82 -18.07
C LEU A 654 5.43 -23.08 -17.35
N ASN A 655 4.69 -23.57 -16.37
CA ASN A 655 5.08 -24.77 -15.60
C ASN A 655 5.14 -26.05 -16.44
N ASP A 656 4.38 -26.11 -17.55
CA ASP A 656 4.44 -27.21 -18.52
C ASP A 656 5.64 -27.11 -19.49
N ARG A 657 6.58 -26.17 -19.24
CA ARG A 657 7.74 -25.84 -20.08
C ARG A 657 7.39 -25.25 -21.47
N MET A 658 6.15 -24.82 -21.64
CA MET A 658 5.74 -24.08 -22.83
C MET A 658 5.96 -22.58 -22.64
N THR A 659 5.80 -21.82 -23.70
CA THR A 659 5.90 -20.33 -23.64
C THR A 659 4.55 -19.73 -23.99
N GLY A 660 4.00 -18.92 -23.08
CA GLY A 660 2.84 -18.09 -23.30
C GLY A 660 3.13 -16.94 -24.26
N ARG A 661 2.09 -16.40 -24.89
CA ARG A 661 2.21 -15.27 -25.82
C ARG A 661 2.31 -13.95 -25.09
N SER A 662 3.01 -12.98 -25.68
CA SER A 662 2.92 -11.59 -25.28
C SER A 662 1.60 -10.97 -25.70
N TYR A 663 1.13 -9.97 -24.95
CA TYR A 663 -0.15 -9.32 -25.20
C TYR A 663 -0.18 -7.87 -24.72
N TRP A 664 -1.15 -7.13 -25.26
CA TRP A 664 -1.54 -5.80 -24.80
C TRP A 664 -2.94 -5.82 -24.23
N VAL A 665 -3.17 -4.97 -23.22
CA VAL A 665 -4.48 -4.63 -22.67
C VAL A 665 -4.61 -3.11 -22.72
N PHE A 666 -5.75 -2.61 -23.20
CA PHE A 666 -6.04 -1.18 -23.25
C PHE A 666 -7.30 -0.89 -22.45
N GLY A 667 -7.29 0.22 -21.71
CA GLY A 667 -8.43 0.72 -20.97
C GLY A 667 -8.71 2.19 -21.25
N ALA A 668 -9.92 2.63 -20.92
CA ALA A 668 -10.31 4.03 -20.96
C ALA A 668 -11.33 4.32 -19.86
N MET A 669 -11.23 5.50 -19.24
CA MET A 669 -12.15 5.94 -18.22
C MET A 669 -12.60 7.37 -18.44
N ALA A 670 -13.78 7.70 -17.95
CA ALA A 670 -14.27 9.06 -17.83
C ALA A 670 -15.09 9.20 -16.54
N GLU A 671 -14.80 10.24 -15.78
CA GLU A 671 -15.57 10.65 -14.61
C GLU A 671 -15.95 12.11 -14.73
N ARG A 672 -17.22 12.42 -14.47
CA ARG A 672 -17.72 13.79 -14.31
C ARG A 672 -18.04 14.01 -12.85
N MET A 673 -17.39 14.99 -12.26
CA MET A 673 -17.55 15.37 -10.86
C MET A 673 -18.44 16.60 -10.73
N TRP A 674 -19.23 16.64 -9.66
CA TRP A 674 -20.00 17.77 -9.15
C TRP A 674 -19.78 17.84 -7.63
N GLU A 675 -20.11 18.91 -7.02
CA GLU A 675 -19.86 19.16 -5.58
C GLU A 675 -20.27 18.00 -4.66
N ARG A 676 -21.38 17.32 -4.95
CA ARG A 676 -21.94 16.26 -4.07
C ARG A 676 -22.01 14.89 -4.71
N PHE A 677 -21.78 14.74 -5.97
CA PHE A 677 -21.82 13.45 -6.64
C PHE A 677 -20.90 13.41 -7.85
N SER A 678 -20.49 12.24 -8.26
CA SER A 678 -19.84 12.00 -9.52
C SER A 678 -20.43 10.81 -10.27
N LEU A 679 -20.34 10.84 -11.59
CA LEU A 679 -20.70 9.76 -12.49
C LEU A 679 -19.46 9.32 -13.23
N TYR A 680 -19.23 8.02 -13.29
CA TYR A 680 -18.09 7.46 -14.01
C TYR A 680 -18.48 6.30 -14.91
N VAL A 681 -17.68 6.10 -15.95
CA VAL A 681 -17.71 4.95 -16.85
C VAL A 681 -16.28 4.53 -17.15
N ASN A 682 -16.00 3.23 -17.07
CA ASN A 682 -14.72 2.65 -17.43
C ASN A 682 -14.93 1.51 -18.42
N CYS A 683 -14.02 1.42 -19.37
CA CYS A 683 -13.96 0.37 -20.38
C CYS A 683 -12.65 -0.39 -20.20
N GLU A 684 -12.72 -1.57 -19.62
CA GLU A 684 -11.58 -2.41 -19.38
C GLU A 684 -11.35 -3.35 -20.56
N ASN A 685 -10.07 -3.58 -20.88
CA ASN A 685 -9.66 -4.51 -21.93
C ASN A 685 -10.37 -4.27 -23.29
N LEU A 686 -10.28 -3.02 -23.80
CA LEU A 686 -10.94 -2.55 -25.03
C LEU A 686 -10.69 -3.45 -26.26
N THR A 687 -9.55 -4.13 -26.31
CA THR A 687 -9.17 -5.03 -27.41
C THR A 687 -9.68 -6.45 -27.20
N ASP A 688 -10.38 -6.72 -26.10
CA ASP A 688 -10.90 -8.03 -25.72
C ASP A 688 -9.80 -9.11 -25.77
N THR A 689 -8.63 -8.77 -25.22
CA THR A 689 -7.48 -9.68 -25.10
C THR A 689 -7.79 -10.76 -24.08
N ARG A 690 -7.79 -12.03 -24.53
CA ARG A 690 -8.10 -13.19 -23.68
C ARG A 690 -7.14 -14.34 -23.95
N GLN A 691 -6.72 -15.07 -22.91
CA GLN A 691 -5.89 -16.27 -23.08
C GLN A 691 -6.57 -17.33 -23.97
N THR A 692 -7.90 -17.43 -23.92
CA THR A 692 -8.69 -18.33 -24.75
C THR A 692 -8.55 -18.08 -26.25
N ARG A 693 -8.22 -16.87 -26.68
CA ARG A 693 -7.87 -16.54 -28.07
C ARG A 693 -6.48 -17.02 -28.49
N PHE A 694 -5.61 -17.30 -27.49
CA PHE A 694 -4.26 -17.81 -27.75
C PHE A 694 -4.20 -19.33 -27.76
N GLY A 695 -5.17 -19.99 -27.12
CA GLY A 695 -5.25 -21.44 -27.05
C GLY A 695 -6.21 -21.94 -25.98
N LYS A 696 -6.34 -23.25 -25.86
CA LYS A 696 -7.18 -23.88 -24.83
C LYS A 696 -6.57 -23.68 -23.46
N ILE A 697 -7.38 -23.27 -22.48
CA ILE A 697 -6.98 -23.05 -21.08
C ILE A 697 -7.09 -24.33 -20.21
N PHE A 698 -7.69 -25.39 -20.74
CA PHE A 698 -7.77 -26.68 -20.07
C PHE A 698 -7.66 -27.84 -21.07
N THR A 699 -7.36 -29.02 -20.52
CA THR A 699 -7.40 -30.31 -21.19
C THR A 699 -8.35 -31.25 -20.44
N GLY A 700 -8.64 -32.43 -20.98
CA GLY A 700 -9.64 -33.33 -20.41
C GLY A 700 -11.07 -32.99 -20.83
N THR A 701 -12.05 -33.50 -20.09
CA THR A 701 -13.48 -33.25 -20.34
C THR A 701 -13.95 -32.05 -19.49
N ILE A 702 -15.10 -31.48 -19.85
CA ILE A 702 -15.71 -30.40 -19.05
C ILE A 702 -16.12 -30.86 -17.64
N THR A 703 -16.37 -32.15 -17.45
CA THR A 703 -16.65 -32.77 -16.14
C THR A 703 -15.41 -32.95 -15.26
N ASN A 704 -14.23 -33.03 -15.88
CA ASN A 704 -12.95 -33.17 -15.17
C ASN A 704 -11.86 -32.36 -15.89
N PRO A 705 -11.93 -31.03 -15.88
CA PRO A 705 -10.97 -30.19 -16.58
C PRO A 705 -9.62 -30.18 -15.82
N VAL A 706 -8.54 -30.31 -16.58
CA VAL A 706 -7.18 -30.09 -16.09
C VAL A 706 -6.72 -28.72 -16.63
N PHE A 707 -6.66 -27.75 -15.74
CA PHE A 707 -6.36 -26.37 -16.13
C PHE A 707 -4.85 -26.16 -16.39
N LYS A 708 -4.56 -25.35 -17.41
CA LYS A 708 -3.22 -24.83 -17.67
C LYS A 708 -2.94 -23.59 -16.86
N ASP A 709 -1.69 -23.13 -16.86
CA ASP A 709 -1.32 -21.85 -16.26
C ASP A 709 -2.09 -20.69 -16.88
N ILE A 710 -2.57 -19.80 -16.04
CA ILE A 710 -3.22 -18.56 -16.47
C ILE A 710 -2.17 -17.46 -16.49
N TYR A 711 -1.86 -16.94 -17.67
CA TYR A 711 -0.84 -15.93 -17.90
C TYR A 711 -1.36 -14.67 -18.59
N ALA A 712 -2.63 -14.68 -19.03
CA ALA A 712 -3.29 -13.55 -19.68
C ALA A 712 -4.76 -13.46 -19.21
N PRO A 713 -5.45 -12.32 -19.38
CA PRO A 713 -6.84 -12.14 -18.97
C PRO A 713 -7.78 -13.23 -19.49
N LEU A 714 -8.82 -13.54 -18.72
CA LEU A 714 -9.87 -14.48 -19.10
C LEU A 714 -11.22 -13.78 -19.35
N ASP A 715 -11.46 -12.66 -18.69
CA ASP A 715 -12.73 -11.94 -18.60
C ASP A 715 -13.06 -11.08 -19.83
N GLY A 716 -12.04 -10.74 -20.65
CA GLY A 716 -12.25 -10.00 -21.89
C GLY A 716 -12.70 -8.55 -21.68
N PHE A 717 -13.44 -8.01 -22.65
CA PHE A 717 -13.95 -6.63 -22.59
C PHE A 717 -15.08 -6.50 -21.60
N VAL A 718 -14.93 -5.57 -20.64
CA VAL A 718 -15.93 -5.25 -19.61
C VAL A 718 -16.11 -3.73 -19.53
N ILE A 719 -17.36 -3.29 -19.45
CA ILE A 719 -17.69 -1.90 -19.12
C ILE A 719 -18.27 -1.90 -17.71
N ASN A 720 -17.79 -1.00 -16.88
CA ASN A 720 -18.42 -0.68 -15.61
C ASN A 720 -18.81 0.80 -15.55
N ALA A 721 -19.90 1.10 -14.85
CA ALA A 721 -20.39 2.45 -14.66
C ALA A 721 -20.98 2.59 -13.27
N GLY A 722 -20.88 3.78 -12.69
CA GLY A 722 -21.39 3.99 -11.35
C GLY A 722 -21.56 5.44 -10.98
N VAL A 723 -22.04 5.63 -9.75
CA VAL A 723 -22.26 6.92 -9.10
C VAL A 723 -21.64 6.91 -7.70
N LYS A 724 -20.93 8.00 -7.37
CA LYS A 724 -20.50 8.31 -6.01
C LYS A 724 -21.31 9.51 -5.50
N ILE A 725 -21.73 9.46 -4.24
CA ILE A 725 -22.47 10.53 -3.58
C ILE A 725 -21.72 10.89 -2.30
N LYS A 726 -21.34 12.16 -2.13
CA LYS A 726 -20.61 12.69 -0.97
C LYS A 726 -21.51 13.66 -0.19
N PHE A 727 -21.47 13.64 1.19
CA PHE A 727 -22.29 14.48 2.06
C PHE A 727 -21.45 15.19 3.12
#